data_c66ef8f1632cc2b0fdc6bc1129561b7f
#
_entry.id   c66ef8f1632cc2b0fdc6bc1129561b7f
#
_cell.length_a   1.000
_cell.length_b   1.000
_cell.length_c   1.000
_cell.angle_alpha   90.00
_cell.angle_beta   90.00
_cell.angle_gamma   90.00
#
_symmetry.space_group_name_H-M   'P 1'
#
loop_
_entity.id
_entity.type
_entity.pdbx_description
1 polymer ?
#
loop_
_entity_poly.entity_id
_entity_poly.type
_entity_poly.pdbx_seq_one_letter_code
_entity_poly.pdbx_strand_id
1 'polypeptide(L)'
;MQIQRQQLSRFEDAVLLLCGAGTLEELSEDEWERYRHLADHPLDLNACTRSAMLSSGLFSPFQAASLLDRRMRDGDILSYTELGYTDGFTPELARALSHFVVLRSRNPPGKPSVPQLHASLLLRTSCSGSSSVPAARAALQNAAAHSTSGANSSASGKNPSAATSSSASGKNDPFSGSAAFGIKTAISLEGRLDAFWSARKSYSDRTFGPGTISLAIYGKSIPGRILLGDYSARFGQGLLLWSGFSIAGFSSVQSFRRNASGLSASSSFTRTLHGIGLDLALGRSTISAVWSTPVQSTNPRLLALNYNHIFRTSSTGATLLADPGRLYAASIDFRAGLPRLSLSGEFAFELLPAPAAVAASAAVPSLAAPAVAASASVAPVSAASATPQPDSPAAIFVPAGLLSAVWTPSYGNRLAVLARYYPQNWSQLAASPPSTFSTAKDEFGSAFLFQSARYTLSLDLARRLSEANWQYRLLASANLPFRLGLPGRTQRKVNSSTGIDGTFSVRSLSRFRPSQSLPFRQDLRCDLKLELNRLKLNTRCNLLWCRNFAMLGYIEPGFSDQFFSLWFRLTGYSVPSWDDRISTWERDIPGSFTVPARYGKGLALSCTSSLTIQRKRLRHRLNARLSYDVYSRKETLTRKPELKLQYRMDF
;
A
#
# COMPACT_ATOMS: atom_id res chain seq x y z
N MET A 1 -18.18 30.65 19.35
CA MET A 1 -18.28 29.19 19.55
C MET A 1 -18.95 28.50 18.35
N GLN A 2 -18.74 28.99 17.12
CA GLN A 2 -19.38 28.51 15.87
C GLN A 2 -18.40 28.00 14.81
N ILE A 3 -17.12 27.84 15.15
CA ILE A 3 -16.06 27.43 14.16
C ILE A 3 -15.67 25.94 14.27
N GLN A 4 -16.29 25.16 15.10
CA GLN A 4 -15.83 23.80 15.44
C GLN A 4 -16.62 22.64 14.81
N ARG A 5 -17.47 22.87 13.81
CA ARG A 5 -17.96 21.81 12.91
C ARG A 5 -17.28 21.87 11.54
N GLN A 6 -15.98 22.13 11.53
CA GLN A 6 -15.20 21.85 10.33
C GLN A 6 -15.16 20.33 10.17
N GLN A 7 -15.72 19.89 9.05
CA GLN A 7 -15.76 18.55 8.50
C GLN A 7 -14.59 17.70 8.99
N LEU A 8 -14.89 16.69 9.81
CA LEU A 8 -14.01 15.56 10.00
C LEU A 8 -13.66 15.06 8.59
N SER A 9 -12.38 15.04 8.24
CA SER A 9 -11.95 14.48 6.96
C SER A 9 -12.56 13.08 6.86
N ARG A 10 -13.00 12.69 5.66
CA ARG A 10 -13.48 11.33 5.47
C ARG A 10 -12.34 10.35 5.81
N PHE A 11 -12.67 9.17 6.28
CA PHE A 11 -11.67 8.15 6.59
C PHE A 11 -10.71 7.90 5.42
N GLU A 12 -11.27 7.81 4.20
CA GLU A 12 -10.49 7.62 2.97
C GLU A 12 -9.49 8.76 2.74
N ASP A 13 -9.92 10.02 2.95
CA ASP A 13 -9.05 11.19 2.77
C ASP A 13 -7.96 11.26 3.84
N ALA A 14 -8.28 10.83 5.08
CA ALA A 14 -7.30 10.73 6.16
C ALA A 14 -6.22 9.66 5.87
N VAL A 15 -6.62 8.51 5.35
CA VAL A 15 -5.68 7.46 4.93
C VAL A 15 -4.77 7.97 3.82
N LEU A 16 -5.32 8.62 2.79
CA LEU A 16 -4.53 9.19 1.68
C LEU A 16 -3.49 10.20 2.19
N LEU A 17 -3.90 11.08 3.12
CA LEU A 17 -2.99 12.06 3.71
C LEU A 17 -1.85 11.38 4.49
N LEU A 18 -2.15 10.38 5.31
CA LEU A 18 -1.17 9.72 6.18
C LEU A 18 -0.18 8.87 5.41
N CYS A 19 -0.62 8.15 4.37
CA CYS A 19 0.28 7.32 3.56
C CYS A 19 0.98 8.10 2.44
N GLY A 20 0.51 9.31 2.12
CA GLY A 20 1.09 10.12 1.05
C GLY A 20 0.61 9.76 -0.36
N ALA A 21 -0.43 8.96 -0.49
CA ALA A 21 -1.04 8.62 -1.76
C ALA A 21 -1.95 9.75 -2.28
N GLY A 22 -2.02 9.89 -3.59
CA GLY A 22 -2.94 10.84 -4.21
C GLY A 22 -4.33 10.28 -4.44
N THR A 23 -4.44 8.96 -4.52
CA THR A 23 -5.71 8.25 -4.75
C THR A 23 -5.71 6.89 -4.08
N LEU A 24 -6.90 6.35 -3.84
CA LEU A 24 -7.05 5.02 -3.23
C LEU A 24 -6.48 3.91 -4.12
N GLU A 25 -6.47 4.10 -5.44
CA GLU A 25 -5.89 3.15 -6.39
C GLU A 25 -4.36 3.00 -6.27
N GLU A 26 -3.70 3.91 -5.59
CA GLU A 26 -2.26 3.90 -5.32
C GLU A 26 -1.88 3.14 -4.04
N LEU A 27 -2.87 2.73 -3.22
CA LEU A 27 -2.66 2.01 -1.97
C LEU A 27 -2.49 0.51 -2.19
N SER A 28 -1.83 -0.15 -1.24
CA SER A 28 -1.82 -1.61 -1.14
C SER A 28 -2.94 -2.11 -0.21
N GLU A 29 -3.32 -3.38 -0.38
CA GLU A 29 -4.29 -4.05 0.52
C GLU A 29 -3.83 -3.98 1.98
N ASP A 30 -2.52 -4.21 2.21
CA ASP A 30 -1.93 -4.23 3.56
C ASP A 30 -1.97 -2.86 4.25
N GLU A 31 -1.69 -1.79 3.52
CA GLU A 31 -1.78 -0.44 4.06
C GLU A 31 -3.22 -0.06 4.38
N TRP A 32 -4.14 -0.36 3.47
CA TRP A 32 -5.56 -0.13 3.70
C TRP A 32 -6.07 -0.88 4.92
N GLU A 33 -5.69 -2.17 5.07
CA GLU A 33 -6.09 -2.98 6.22
C GLU A 33 -5.51 -2.46 7.54
N ARG A 34 -4.24 -2.04 7.54
CA ARG A 34 -3.59 -1.44 8.72
C ARG A 34 -4.34 -0.20 9.21
N TYR A 35 -4.66 0.74 8.31
CA TYR A 35 -5.40 1.94 8.70
C TYR A 35 -6.81 1.60 9.16
N ARG A 36 -7.44 0.61 8.56
CA ARG A 36 -8.75 0.15 8.98
C ARG A 36 -8.72 -0.45 10.38
N HIS A 37 -7.71 -1.27 10.66
CA HIS A 37 -7.50 -1.83 11.99
C HIS A 37 -7.28 -0.74 13.04
N LEU A 38 -6.46 0.26 12.73
CA LEU A 38 -6.21 1.41 13.62
C LEU A 38 -7.46 2.27 13.86
N ALA A 39 -8.33 2.42 12.87
CA ALA A 39 -9.61 3.11 13.04
C ALA A 39 -10.58 2.34 13.93
N ASP A 40 -10.51 1.01 13.87
CA ASP A 40 -11.34 0.14 14.71
C ASP A 40 -10.84 0.07 16.16
N HIS A 41 -9.52 0.22 16.36
CA HIS A 41 -8.82 0.21 17.64
C HIS A 41 -7.95 1.47 17.76
N PRO A 42 -8.54 2.65 17.98
CA PRO A 42 -7.79 3.90 18.02
C PRO A 42 -6.86 3.95 19.22
N LEU A 43 -5.65 4.46 18.99
CA LEU A 43 -4.61 4.59 19.99
C LEU A 43 -4.91 5.76 20.94
N ASP A 44 -4.89 5.53 22.26
CA ASP A 44 -5.03 6.63 23.23
C ASP A 44 -3.69 7.35 23.41
N LEU A 45 -3.59 8.58 22.89
CA LEU A 45 -2.34 9.36 22.91
C LEU A 45 -1.90 9.76 24.32
N ASN A 46 -2.81 9.82 25.30
CA ASN A 46 -2.47 10.18 26.66
C ASN A 46 -2.00 8.98 27.49
N ALA A 47 -2.35 7.76 27.08
CA ALA A 47 -1.98 6.53 27.78
C ALA A 47 -0.86 5.73 27.07
N CYS A 48 -0.72 5.87 25.75
CA CYS A 48 0.18 5.02 24.97
C CYS A 48 1.67 5.25 25.28
N THR A 49 2.43 4.19 25.15
CA THR A 49 3.90 4.20 25.25
C THR A 49 4.55 4.60 23.94
N ARG A 50 5.82 4.99 23.96
CA ARG A 50 6.62 5.25 22.75
C ARG A 50 6.59 4.06 21.79
N SER A 51 6.75 2.85 22.31
CA SER A 51 6.72 1.64 21.50
C SER A 51 5.36 1.42 20.82
N ALA A 52 4.24 1.67 21.52
CA ALA A 52 2.90 1.59 20.94
C ALA A 52 2.67 2.64 19.86
N MET A 53 3.16 3.87 20.03
CA MET A 53 3.11 4.91 19.00
C MET A 53 3.86 4.49 17.74
N LEU A 54 5.08 3.99 17.88
CA LEU A 54 5.92 3.56 16.76
C LEU A 54 5.34 2.33 16.05
N SER A 55 4.84 1.33 16.81
CA SER A 55 4.25 0.11 16.24
C SER A 55 3.01 0.37 15.42
N SER A 56 2.25 1.40 15.76
CA SER A 56 1.08 1.80 14.97
C SER A 56 1.44 2.22 13.53
N GLY A 57 2.68 2.65 13.30
CA GLY A 57 3.13 3.22 12.03
C GLY A 57 2.54 4.58 11.70
N LEU A 58 1.79 5.19 12.63
CA LEU A 58 1.21 6.53 12.47
C LEU A 58 2.24 7.62 12.75
N PHE A 59 3.21 7.36 13.62
CA PHE A 59 4.16 8.34 14.13
C PHE A 59 5.59 8.00 13.75
N SER A 60 6.35 9.01 13.40
CA SER A 60 7.82 8.91 13.32
C SER A 60 8.43 8.87 14.73
N PRO A 61 9.68 8.41 14.88
CA PRO A 61 10.41 8.49 16.15
C PRO A 61 10.44 9.91 16.74
N PHE A 62 10.60 10.92 15.88
CA PHE A 62 10.56 12.33 16.26
C PHE A 62 9.20 12.74 16.81
N GLN A 63 8.09 12.42 16.11
CA GLN A 63 6.73 12.74 16.56
C GLN A 63 6.39 12.05 17.87
N ALA A 64 6.77 10.77 18.03
CA ALA A 64 6.55 10.05 19.27
C ALA A 64 7.32 10.67 20.45
N ALA A 65 8.57 11.10 20.22
CA ALA A 65 9.35 11.79 21.25
C ALA A 65 8.78 13.17 21.60
N SER A 66 8.37 13.96 20.60
CA SER A 66 7.73 15.27 20.81
C SER A 66 6.45 15.18 21.62
N LEU A 67 5.61 14.15 21.33
CA LEU A 67 4.40 13.89 22.10
C LEU A 67 4.69 13.54 23.56
N LEU A 68 5.68 12.68 23.80
CA LEU A 68 6.06 12.30 25.16
C LEU A 68 6.67 13.48 25.93
N ASP A 69 7.51 14.27 25.29
CA ASP A 69 8.11 15.46 25.87
C ASP A 69 7.03 16.50 26.24
N ARG A 70 6.07 16.72 25.35
CA ARG A 70 4.92 17.57 25.62
C ARG A 70 4.08 17.05 26.78
N ARG A 71 3.75 15.77 26.81
CA ARG A 71 2.99 15.14 27.90
C ARG A 71 3.71 15.27 29.27
N MET A 72 5.03 15.23 29.26
CA MET A 72 5.81 15.43 30.50
C MET A 72 5.81 16.88 30.97
N ARG A 73 5.80 17.85 30.05
CA ARG A 73 5.83 19.28 30.38
C ARG A 73 4.45 19.85 30.68
N ASP A 74 3.48 19.59 29.79
CA ASP A 74 2.20 20.28 29.74
C ASP A 74 1.03 19.39 30.19
N GLY A 75 1.27 18.09 30.44
CA GLY A 75 0.25 17.12 30.83
C GLY A 75 -0.49 16.50 29.64
N ASP A 76 -1.75 16.13 29.85
CA ASP A 76 -2.57 15.45 28.83
C ASP A 76 -2.90 16.37 27.66
N ILE A 77 -2.87 15.84 26.45
CA ILE A 77 -3.31 16.51 25.23
C ILE A 77 -4.84 16.46 25.19
N LEU A 78 -5.49 17.61 25.21
CA LEU A 78 -6.95 17.71 25.35
C LEU A 78 -7.70 17.91 24.03
N SER A 79 -7.01 18.33 22.98
CA SER A 79 -7.65 18.60 21.69
C SER A 79 -6.75 18.28 20.48
N TYR A 80 -7.37 17.97 19.35
CA TYR A 80 -6.64 17.80 18.08
C TYR A 80 -6.04 19.11 17.57
N THR A 81 -6.57 20.25 17.96
CA THR A 81 -5.97 21.56 17.68
C THR A 81 -4.64 21.68 18.40
N GLU A 82 -4.60 21.34 19.66
CA GLU A 82 -3.40 21.33 20.48
C GLU A 82 -2.35 20.35 19.94
N LEU A 83 -2.78 19.14 19.54
CA LEU A 83 -1.92 18.17 18.85
C LEU A 83 -1.28 18.76 17.59
N GLY A 84 -2.03 19.56 16.82
CA GLY A 84 -1.54 20.21 15.60
C GLY A 84 -0.43 21.24 15.82
N TYR A 85 -0.28 21.76 17.04
CA TYR A 85 0.79 22.69 17.43
C TYR A 85 1.96 22.00 18.13
N THR A 86 1.92 20.69 18.29
CA THR A 86 3.05 19.91 18.81
C THR A 86 4.12 19.75 17.71
N ASP A 87 5.39 19.80 18.10
CA ASP A 87 6.51 19.71 17.17
C ASP A 87 6.41 18.43 16.29
N GLY A 88 6.56 18.62 14.97
CA GLY A 88 6.42 17.53 14.00
C GLY A 88 5.00 17.23 13.54
N PHE A 89 4.00 17.94 14.07
CA PHE A 89 2.60 17.85 13.65
C PHE A 89 2.16 19.09 12.88
N THR A 90 1.07 18.96 12.17
CA THR A 90 0.37 20.05 11.52
C THR A 90 -1.12 19.94 11.83
N PRO A 91 -1.90 21.03 11.79
CA PRO A 91 -3.34 20.98 12.03
C PRO A 91 -4.09 20.02 11.11
N GLU A 92 -3.60 19.82 9.87
CA GLU A 92 -4.19 18.86 8.92
C GLU A 92 -3.88 17.42 9.32
N LEU A 93 -2.62 17.16 9.70
CA LEU A 93 -2.21 15.85 10.18
C LEU A 93 -2.97 15.46 11.45
N ALA A 94 -3.12 16.39 12.39
CA ALA A 94 -3.87 16.16 13.62
C ALA A 94 -5.34 15.83 13.34
N ARG A 95 -5.97 16.51 12.36
CA ARG A 95 -7.34 16.19 11.91
C ARG A 95 -7.42 14.80 11.26
N ALA A 96 -6.47 14.43 10.43
CA ALA A 96 -6.44 13.08 9.84
C ALA A 96 -6.24 12.01 10.92
N LEU A 97 -5.38 12.25 11.89
CA LEU A 97 -5.14 11.34 13.01
C LEU A 97 -6.37 11.11 13.88
N SER A 98 -7.36 12.02 13.90
CA SER A 98 -8.58 11.86 14.71
C SER A 98 -9.40 10.60 14.41
N HIS A 99 -9.19 9.96 13.27
CA HIS A 99 -9.78 8.66 12.93
C HIS A 99 -9.06 7.47 13.59
N PHE A 100 -7.83 7.67 14.04
CA PHE A 100 -6.91 6.59 14.46
C PHE A 100 -6.43 6.72 15.89
N VAL A 101 -6.69 7.89 16.52
CA VAL A 101 -6.27 8.16 17.87
C VAL A 101 -7.42 8.78 18.68
N VAL A 102 -7.39 8.57 19.99
CA VAL A 102 -8.31 9.20 20.94
C VAL A 102 -7.49 9.95 21.98
N LEU A 103 -8.10 11.02 22.50
CA LEU A 103 -7.53 11.88 23.52
C LEU A 103 -8.36 11.71 24.80
N ARG A 104 -8.08 10.65 25.56
CA ARG A 104 -8.73 10.42 26.86
C ARG A 104 -7.85 11.00 27.94
N SER A 105 -8.43 11.73 28.87
CA SER A 105 -7.70 12.15 30.07
C SER A 105 -7.28 10.91 30.84
N ARG A 106 -6.04 10.91 31.35
CA ARG A 106 -5.58 9.87 32.27
C ARG A 106 -6.52 9.78 33.46
N ASN A 107 -6.66 8.59 34.01
CA ASN A 107 -7.29 8.40 35.31
C ASN A 107 -6.68 9.36 36.34
N PRO A 108 -7.49 9.83 37.31
CA PRO A 108 -7.00 10.73 38.35
C PRO A 108 -5.67 10.22 38.92
N PRO A 109 -4.72 11.13 39.24
CA PRO A 109 -3.38 10.78 39.69
C PRO A 109 -3.43 9.73 40.81
N GLY A 110 -2.70 8.63 40.66
CA GLY A 110 -2.57 7.59 41.67
C GLY A 110 -3.33 6.28 41.44
N LYS A 111 -4.17 6.15 40.38
CA LYS A 111 -4.72 4.84 40.00
C LYS A 111 -3.92 4.25 38.84
N PRO A 112 -3.25 3.08 39.03
CA PRO A 112 -2.58 2.41 37.94
C PRO A 112 -3.64 2.01 36.89
N SER A 113 -3.37 2.32 35.61
CA SER A 113 -4.20 1.81 34.50
C SER A 113 -4.04 0.29 34.45
N VAL A 114 -5.13 -0.43 34.63
CA VAL A 114 -5.17 -1.88 34.45
C VAL A 114 -5.05 -2.13 32.96
N PRO A 115 -4.06 -2.93 32.49
CA PRO A 115 -3.94 -3.28 31.09
C PRO A 115 -5.23 -3.93 30.59
N GLN A 116 -5.81 -3.38 29.52
CA GLN A 116 -7.02 -3.95 28.92
C GLN A 116 -6.65 -5.06 27.94
N LEU A 117 -7.36 -6.18 28.03
CA LEU A 117 -7.26 -7.26 27.05
C LEU A 117 -8.21 -6.98 25.89
N HIS A 118 -7.68 -6.97 24.70
CA HIS A 118 -8.42 -6.90 23.46
C HIS A 118 -8.19 -8.18 22.66
N ALA A 119 -9.25 -8.80 22.20
CA ALA A 119 -9.17 -9.97 21.32
C ALA A 119 -10.06 -9.74 20.11
N SER A 120 -9.61 -10.14 18.95
CA SER A 120 -10.43 -10.11 17.73
C SER A 120 -10.31 -11.40 16.94
N LEU A 121 -11.44 -11.85 16.39
CA LEU A 121 -11.54 -12.96 15.46
C LEU A 121 -12.19 -12.45 14.17
N LEU A 122 -11.56 -12.70 13.04
CA LEU A 122 -12.07 -12.38 11.73
C LEU A 122 -12.13 -13.65 10.88
N LEU A 123 -13.31 -13.94 10.35
CA LEU A 123 -13.56 -15.00 9.40
C LEU A 123 -13.99 -14.39 8.08
N ARG A 124 -13.40 -14.80 6.98
CA ARG A 124 -13.72 -14.34 5.64
C ARG A 124 -13.92 -15.50 4.69
N THR A 125 -14.93 -15.42 3.85
CA THR A 125 -15.12 -16.32 2.71
C THR A 125 -15.42 -15.52 1.46
N SER A 126 -14.99 -16.00 0.32
CA SER A 126 -15.33 -15.44 -0.98
C SER A 126 -15.53 -16.55 -2.00
N CYS A 127 -16.57 -16.41 -2.80
CA CYS A 127 -16.89 -17.31 -3.91
C CYS A 127 -16.96 -16.49 -5.18
N SER A 128 -16.34 -16.94 -6.27
CA SER A 128 -16.41 -16.31 -7.57
C SER A 128 -16.65 -17.35 -8.65
N GLY A 129 -17.52 -17.02 -9.61
CA GLY A 129 -17.75 -17.80 -10.81
C GLY A 129 -17.34 -17.01 -12.06
N SER A 130 -17.15 -17.68 -13.16
CA SER A 130 -16.92 -17.05 -14.46
C SER A 130 -17.53 -17.91 -15.56
N SER A 131 -18.38 -17.30 -16.38
CA SER A 131 -18.90 -17.94 -17.61
C SER A 131 -18.57 -17.07 -18.81
N SER A 132 -18.08 -17.66 -19.89
CA SER A 132 -17.77 -16.96 -21.13
C SER A 132 -18.51 -17.63 -22.30
N VAL A 133 -19.16 -16.81 -23.14
CA VAL A 133 -19.89 -17.26 -24.31
C VAL A 133 -19.43 -16.41 -25.50
N PRO A 134 -19.18 -17.02 -26.69
CA PRO A 134 -18.93 -16.23 -27.90
C PRO A 134 -20.04 -15.22 -28.15
N ALA A 135 -19.72 -13.97 -28.47
CA ALA A 135 -20.69 -12.87 -28.60
C ALA A 135 -21.75 -13.13 -29.69
N ALA A 136 -21.35 -13.80 -30.76
CA ALA A 136 -22.27 -14.23 -31.81
C ALA A 136 -23.40 -15.16 -31.30
N ARG A 137 -23.09 -16.02 -30.35
CA ARG A 137 -24.06 -16.96 -29.75
C ARG A 137 -24.95 -16.28 -28.72
N ALA A 138 -24.47 -15.23 -28.03
CA ALA A 138 -25.26 -14.44 -27.10
C ALA A 138 -26.31 -13.56 -27.83
N ALA A 139 -25.95 -13.01 -29.00
CA ALA A 139 -26.87 -12.27 -29.85
C ALA A 139 -27.98 -13.18 -30.39
N LEU A 140 -27.67 -14.42 -30.75
CA LEU A 140 -28.64 -15.43 -31.22
C LEU A 140 -29.55 -15.92 -30.09
N GLN A 141 -29.06 -16.05 -28.86
CA GLN A 141 -29.90 -16.45 -27.71
C GLN A 141 -30.90 -15.34 -27.30
N ASN A 142 -30.53 -14.08 -27.45
CA ASN A 142 -31.47 -12.97 -27.26
C ASN A 142 -32.46 -12.79 -28.45
N ALA A 143 -32.06 -13.17 -29.65
CA ALA A 143 -32.96 -13.20 -30.83
C ALA A 143 -33.85 -14.45 -30.84
N ALA A 144 -33.40 -15.59 -30.34
CA ALA A 144 -34.14 -16.83 -30.27
C ALA A 144 -35.18 -16.88 -29.14
N ALA A 145 -35.14 -15.93 -28.18
CA ALA A 145 -36.25 -15.72 -27.24
C ALA A 145 -37.48 -15.07 -27.91
N HIS A 146 -37.35 -14.65 -29.16
CA HIS A 146 -38.45 -14.07 -29.96
C HIS A 146 -38.78 -14.82 -31.24
N SER A 147 -38.16 -15.96 -31.57
CA SER A 147 -38.59 -16.78 -32.71
C SER A 147 -38.19 -18.25 -32.50
N THR A 148 -39.19 -19.08 -32.29
CA THR A 148 -39.12 -20.53 -32.47
C THR A 148 -38.90 -20.87 -33.94
N SER A 149 -37.96 -21.75 -34.19
CA SER A 149 -37.89 -22.77 -35.24
C SER A 149 -36.61 -22.78 -36.10
N GLY A 150 -35.94 -23.91 -36.11
CA GLY A 150 -35.46 -24.61 -37.30
C GLY A 150 -33.97 -24.63 -37.62
N ALA A 151 -33.42 -25.84 -37.49
CA ALA A 151 -32.47 -26.56 -38.34
C ALA A 151 -30.97 -26.31 -38.35
N ASN A 152 -30.30 -27.44 -38.19
CA ASN A 152 -28.91 -27.85 -38.33
C ASN A 152 -28.12 -27.34 -39.56
N SER A 153 -26.81 -27.13 -39.39
CA SER A 153 -25.80 -27.87 -40.17
C SER A 153 -24.35 -27.55 -39.74
N SER A 154 -23.55 -28.56 -39.82
CA SER A 154 -22.14 -28.74 -39.53
C SER A 154 -21.20 -28.05 -40.53
N ALA A 155 -20.01 -27.60 -40.08
CA ALA A 155 -18.76 -27.81 -40.82
C ALA A 155 -17.50 -27.45 -39.96
N SER A 156 -16.58 -28.32 -40.10
CA SER A 156 -15.22 -28.49 -39.61
C SER A 156 -14.21 -27.44 -40.10
N GLY A 157 -13.21 -27.11 -39.30
CA GLY A 157 -12.00 -26.36 -39.73
C GLY A 157 -10.96 -26.18 -38.65
N LYS A 158 -9.81 -26.81 -38.85
CA LYS A 158 -8.68 -27.00 -37.93
C LYS A 158 -7.82 -25.74 -37.64
N ASN A 159 -7.36 -25.65 -36.41
CA ASN A 159 -6.14 -25.20 -35.72
C ASN A 159 -5.02 -24.42 -36.46
N PRO A 160 -4.07 -23.64 -35.78
CA PRO A 160 -3.35 -24.12 -34.61
C PRO A 160 -3.02 -23.11 -33.48
N SER A 161 -2.88 -23.67 -32.31
CA SER A 161 -1.92 -23.54 -31.20
C SER A 161 -1.30 -22.21 -30.80
N ALA A 162 -1.47 -21.84 -29.52
CA ALA A 162 -0.40 -21.90 -28.52
C ALA A 162 -0.91 -21.66 -27.09
N ALA A 163 -0.54 -22.62 -26.26
CA ALA A 163 -0.26 -22.60 -24.83
C ALA A 163 -1.40 -22.18 -23.89
N THR A 164 -2.09 -23.14 -23.43
CA THR A 164 -2.05 -23.93 -22.21
C THR A 164 -2.15 -23.15 -20.91
N SER A 165 -3.32 -23.19 -20.34
CA SER A 165 -3.51 -23.75 -19.02
C SER A 165 -4.92 -24.33 -18.94
N SER A 166 -4.94 -25.63 -18.99
CA SER A 166 -5.87 -26.61 -18.46
C SER A 166 -6.96 -26.05 -17.54
N SER A 167 -8.19 -26.45 -17.59
CA SER A 167 -8.83 -27.72 -17.88
C SER A 167 -10.33 -27.51 -17.91
N ALA A 168 -10.90 -27.94 -18.92
CA ALA A 168 -11.87 -29.00 -19.06
C ALA A 168 -13.13 -29.01 -18.20
N SER A 169 -14.20 -28.94 -18.93
CA SER A 169 -15.38 -29.81 -18.84
C SER A 169 -16.11 -29.86 -17.52
N GLY A 170 -17.30 -29.37 -17.56
CA GLY A 170 -18.35 -29.78 -16.67
C GLY A 170 -19.35 -28.68 -16.44
N LYS A 171 -20.53 -28.85 -17.00
CA LYS A 171 -21.83 -28.24 -16.67
C LYS A 171 -21.81 -26.79 -16.19
N ASN A 172 -22.56 -25.95 -16.91
CA ASN A 172 -22.82 -24.54 -16.68
C ASN A 172 -23.50 -24.23 -15.33
N ASP A 173 -22.85 -24.52 -14.22
CA ASP A 173 -23.24 -23.98 -12.93
C ASP A 173 -22.57 -22.61 -12.78
N PRO A 174 -23.31 -21.50 -12.65
CA PRO A 174 -22.75 -20.16 -12.51
C PRO A 174 -21.89 -19.99 -11.25
N PHE A 175 -21.90 -20.96 -10.34
CA PHE A 175 -21.12 -21.00 -9.09
C PHE A 175 -20.11 -22.16 -8.97
N SER A 176 -19.76 -22.83 -10.06
CA SER A 176 -18.70 -23.87 -10.02
C SER A 176 -17.30 -23.30 -9.79
N GLY A 177 -17.21 -22.14 -9.15
CA GLY A 177 -15.97 -21.49 -8.74
C GLY A 177 -15.46 -22.01 -7.39
N SER A 178 -14.15 -22.12 -7.25
CA SER A 178 -13.49 -22.42 -6.00
C SER A 178 -13.78 -21.32 -4.95
N ALA A 179 -13.91 -21.70 -3.70
CA ALA A 179 -14.08 -20.77 -2.60
C ALA A 179 -12.72 -20.45 -1.95
N ALA A 180 -12.49 -19.18 -1.64
CA ALA A 180 -11.35 -18.74 -0.83
C ALA A 180 -11.80 -18.48 0.61
N PHE A 181 -10.95 -18.84 1.57
CA PHE A 181 -11.20 -18.67 2.99
C PHE A 181 -10.04 -17.93 3.65
N GLY A 182 -10.34 -17.15 4.67
CA GLY A 182 -9.35 -16.46 5.48
C GLY A 182 -9.77 -16.42 6.95
N ILE A 183 -8.79 -16.62 7.83
CA ILE A 183 -8.96 -16.53 9.28
C ILE A 183 -7.86 -15.60 9.79
N LYS A 184 -8.21 -14.66 10.66
CA LYS A 184 -7.25 -13.83 11.38
C LYS A 184 -7.67 -13.75 12.84
N THR A 185 -6.70 -13.88 13.73
CA THR A 185 -6.88 -13.63 15.15
C THR A 185 -5.86 -12.60 15.62
N ALA A 186 -6.28 -11.72 16.50
CA ALA A 186 -5.40 -10.78 17.17
C ALA A 186 -5.74 -10.77 18.66
N ILE A 187 -4.73 -10.81 19.48
CA ILE A 187 -4.82 -10.70 20.94
C ILE A 187 -3.83 -9.63 21.36
N SER A 188 -4.31 -8.62 22.04
CA SER A 188 -3.50 -7.51 22.53
C SER A 188 -3.76 -7.30 24.01
N LEU A 189 -2.69 -7.35 24.81
CA LEU A 189 -2.69 -6.93 26.20
C LEU A 189 -1.94 -5.59 26.27
N GLU A 190 -2.67 -4.53 26.49
CA GLU A 190 -2.22 -3.15 26.36
C GLU A 190 -0.86 -2.91 27.01
N GLY A 191 0.13 -2.49 26.18
CA GLY A 191 1.49 -2.19 26.60
C GLY A 191 2.33 -3.38 27.09
N ARG A 192 1.88 -4.64 26.88
CA ARG A 192 2.62 -5.85 27.30
C ARG A 192 2.85 -6.85 26.18
N LEU A 193 1.81 -7.16 25.39
CA LEU A 193 1.89 -8.23 24.41
C LEU A 193 0.88 -7.99 23.28
N ASP A 194 1.34 -8.15 22.05
CA ASP A 194 0.47 -8.23 20.86
C ASP A 194 0.80 -9.53 20.13
N ALA A 195 -0.22 -10.33 19.86
CA ALA A 195 -0.09 -11.57 19.12
C ALA A 195 -1.05 -11.57 17.94
N PHE A 196 -0.56 -11.88 16.76
CA PHE A 196 -1.33 -11.97 15.52
C PHE A 196 -1.12 -13.35 14.89
N TRP A 197 -2.19 -13.92 14.41
CA TRP A 197 -2.14 -15.11 13.57
C TRP A 197 -3.11 -14.97 12.42
N SER A 198 -2.68 -15.36 11.24
CA SER A 198 -3.57 -15.40 10.09
C SER A 198 -3.27 -16.59 9.19
N ALA A 199 -4.31 -17.14 8.58
CA ALA A 199 -4.22 -18.20 7.60
C ALA A 199 -5.17 -17.90 6.44
N ARG A 200 -4.73 -18.20 5.21
CA ARG A 200 -5.50 -17.97 3.99
C ARG A 200 -5.45 -19.18 3.08
N LYS A 201 -6.60 -19.50 2.48
CA LYS A 201 -6.74 -20.42 1.36
C LYS A 201 -7.18 -19.61 0.14
N SER A 202 -6.40 -19.62 -0.93
CA SER A 202 -6.77 -19.00 -2.21
C SER A 202 -7.75 -19.85 -3.00
N TYR A 203 -8.33 -19.30 -4.05
CA TYR A 203 -9.30 -20.02 -4.91
C TYR A 203 -8.72 -21.29 -5.54
N SER A 204 -7.44 -21.26 -5.91
CA SER A 204 -6.73 -22.39 -6.55
C SER A 204 -6.21 -23.43 -5.59
N ASP A 205 -6.14 -23.13 -4.30
CA ASP A 205 -5.47 -23.95 -3.31
C ASP A 205 -6.42 -24.99 -2.73
N ARG A 206 -5.94 -26.20 -2.50
CA ARG A 206 -6.71 -27.26 -1.79
C ARG A 206 -6.63 -27.13 -0.28
N THR A 207 -5.54 -26.56 0.23
CA THR A 207 -5.26 -26.40 1.67
C THR A 207 -5.00 -24.95 2.02
N PHE A 208 -5.00 -24.62 3.30
CA PHE A 208 -4.54 -23.33 3.77
C PHE A 208 -3.04 -23.20 3.50
N GLY A 209 -2.65 -22.07 2.94
CA GLY A 209 -1.25 -21.71 2.76
C GLY A 209 -0.54 -21.48 4.10
N PRO A 210 0.80 -21.37 4.10
CA PRO A 210 1.53 -21.01 5.31
C PRO A 210 0.99 -19.70 5.85
N GLY A 211 0.53 -19.74 7.11
CA GLY A 211 -0.02 -18.58 7.79
C GLY A 211 1.09 -17.60 8.20
N THR A 212 0.70 -16.42 8.67
CA THR A 212 1.60 -15.50 9.33
C THR A 212 1.40 -15.58 10.83
N ILE A 213 2.49 -15.55 11.58
CA ILE A 213 2.52 -15.49 13.04
C ILE A 213 3.40 -14.32 13.44
N SER A 214 2.88 -13.46 14.29
CA SER A 214 3.64 -12.31 14.80
C SER A 214 3.35 -12.15 16.29
N LEU A 215 4.42 -12.01 17.07
CA LEU A 215 4.35 -11.79 18.51
C LEU A 215 5.22 -10.58 18.86
N ALA A 216 4.64 -9.58 19.51
CA ALA A 216 5.35 -8.44 20.05
C ALA A 216 5.27 -8.45 21.58
N ILE A 217 6.40 -8.44 22.26
CA ILE A 217 6.52 -8.41 23.72
C ILE A 217 7.14 -7.08 24.11
N TYR A 218 6.48 -6.35 25.01
CA TYR A 218 6.92 -5.05 25.47
C TYR A 218 7.58 -5.13 26.84
N GLY A 219 8.77 -4.54 26.96
CA GLY A 219 9.52 -4.49 28.20
C GLY A 219 8.85 -3.58 29.24
N LYS A 220 8.76 -4.05 30.49
CA LYS A 220 8.17 -3.28 31.59
C LYS A 220 9.20 -2.33 32.22
N SER A 221 10.42 -2.80 32.45
CA SER A 221 11.49 -2.05 33.12
C SER A 221 12.46 -1.41 32.13
N ILE A 222 12.74 -2.07 31.02
CA ILE A 222 13.55 -1.53 29.92
C ILE A 222 12.58 -1.11 28.83
N PRO A 223 12.56 0.17 28.41
CA PRO A 223 11.67 0.65 27.36
C PRO A 223 12.11 0.09 26.01
N GLY A 224 11.63 -1.10 25.68
CA GLY A 224 11.94 -1.84 24.48
C GLY A 224 10.88 -2.86 24.14
N ARG A 225 11.05 -3.53 23.01
CA ARG A 225 10.17 -4.62 22.57
C ARG A 225 10.94 -5.65 21.77
N ILE A 226 10.45 -6.87 21.84
CA ILE A 226 10.93 -8.01 21.06
C ILE A 226 9.78 -8.41 20.12
N LEU A 227 10.10 -8.57 18.84
CA LEU A 227 9.20 -9.07 17.81
C LEU A 227 9.67 -10.45 17.40
N LEU A 228 8.74 -11.41 17.32
CA LEU A 228 9.01 -12.78 16.90
C LEU A 228 8.05 -13.16 15.76
N GLY A 229 8.55 -13.85 14.76
CA GLY A 229 7.78 -14.28 13.59
C GLY A 229 7.77 -13.23 12.49
N ASP A 230 6.58 -12.86 11.98
CA ASP A 230 6.44 -11.94 10.86
C ASP A 230 6.35 -10.48 11.34
N TYR A 231 7.25 -9.64 10.84
CA TYR A 231 7.29 -8.22 11.19
C TYR A 231 7.73 -7.37 10.01
N SER A 232 7.48 -6.08 10.11
CA SER A 232 7.93 -5.08 9.14
C SER A 232 8.94 -4.12 9.77
N ALA A 233 9.89 -3.64 8.97
CA ALA A 233 10.89 -2.65 9.36
C ALA A 233 10.88 -1.49 8.38
N ARG A 234 10.91 -0.25 8.90
CA ARG A 234 10.90 0.99 8.10
C ARG A 234 11.86 1.98 8.71
N PHE A 235 13.05 2.11 8.11
CA PHE A 235 14.10 3.01 8.57
C PHE A 235 14.46 4.01 7.47
N GLY A 236 14.93 5.20 7.88
CA GLY A 236 15.37 6.25 6.99
C GLY A 236 14.27 6.74 6.03
N GLN A 237 14.61 6.90 4.77
CA GLN A 237 13.70 7.20 3.65
C GLN A 237 13.45 5.97 2.76
N GLY A 238 13.98 4.81 3.16
CA GLY A 238 13.75 3.53 2.54
C GLY A 238 14.79 3.10 1.52
N LEU A 239 16.00 3.64 1.57
CA LEU A 239 17.09 3.20 0.69
C LEU A 239 17.56 1.79 0.99
N LEU A 240 17.70 1.41 2.28
CA LEU A 240 18.17 0.09 2.66
C LEU A 240 17.07 -0.84 3.18
N LEU A 241 16.25 -0.37 4.11
CA LEU A 241 15.30 -1.24 4.80
C LEU A 241 13.92 -0.58 4.91
N TRP A 242 13.00 -1.06 4.07
CA TRP A 242 11.63 -0.59 4.05
C TRP A 242 10.67 -1.70 3.65
N SER A 243 10.01 -2.29 4.62
CA SER A 243 8.94 -3.27 4.39
C SER A 243 7.66 -2.57 3.94
N GLY A 244 7.01 -3.15 2.95
CA GLY A 244 5.76 -2.65 2.41
C GLY A 244 5.88 -2.07 1.01
N PHE A 245 4.76 -1.63 0.48
CA PHE A 245 4.66 -1.12 -0.88
C PHE A 245 5.22 0.30 -1.00
N SER A 246 5.94 0.58 -2.06
CA SER A 246 6.32 1.95 -2.42
C SER A 246 5.23 2.58 -3.28
N ILE A 247 4.65 3.66 -2.81
CA ILE A 247 3.67 4.42 -3.59
C ILE A 247 4.38 5.07 -4.77
N ALA A 248 3.98 4.68 -5.96
CA ALA A 248 4.49 5.28 -7.18
C ALA A 248 3.81 6.64 -7.42
N GLY A 249 4.53 7.72 -7.14
CA GLY A 249 4.09 9.06 -7.46
C GLY A 249 4.23 10.06 -6.32
N PHE A 250 4.40 11.31 -6.69
CA PHE A 250 4.63 12.43 -5.79
C PHE A 250 3.39 13.33 -5.77
N SER A 251 2.26 12.79 -5.30
CA SER A 251 0.95 13.46 -5.34
C SER A 251 0.58 14.19 -4.06
N SER A 252 1.37 14.06 -3.00
CA SER A 252 1.18 14.78 -1.74
C SER A 252 2.52 15.09 -1.06
N VAL A 253 2.53 16.03 -0.11
CA VAL A 253 3.72 16.38 0.68
C VAL A 253 4.29 15.17 1.43
N GLN A 254 3.45 14.24 1.85
CA GLN A 254 3.90 13.04 2.60
C GLN A 254 4.71 12.07 1.71
N SER A 255 4.51 12.07 0.39
CA SER A 255 5.33 11.27 -0.53
C SER A 255 6.76 11.80 -0.67
N PHE A 256 6.99 13.07 -0.33
CA PHE A 256 8.34 13.68 -0.30
C PHE A 256 9.07 13.42 1.03
N ARG A 257 8.35 13.06 2.07
CA ARG A 257 8.89 12.84 3.41
C ARG A 257 8.27 11.60 4.02
N ARG A 258 8.96 10.49 3.92
CA ARG A 258 8.48 9.22 4.45
C ARG A 258 8.53 9.18 5.98
N ASN A 259 7.57 8.50 6.56
CA ASN A 259 7.49 8.27 7.99
C ASN A 259 8.15 6.93 8.36
N ALA A 260 9.41 6.98 8.79
CA ALA A 260 10.14 5.82 9.28
C ALA A 260 9.55 5.41 10.65
N SER A 261 8.72 4.38 10.69
CA SER A 261 8.02 3.93 11.89
C SER A 261 8.81 2.90 12.73
N GLY A 262 10.02 2.54 12.31
CA GLY A 262 10.81 1.50 12.98
C GLY A 262 10.23 0.10 12.73
N LEU A 263 10.33 -0.77 13.73
CA LEU A 263 9.80 -2.13 13.65
C LEU A 263 8.29 -2.16 13.98
N SER A 264 7.55 -3.05 13.38
CA SER A 264 6.14 -3.30 13.74
C SER A 264 5.74 -4.75 13.44
N ALA A 265 4.90 -5.34 14.30
CA ALA A 265 4.31 -6.65 14.04
C ALA A 265 3.47 -6.61 12.76
N SER A 266 3.54 -7.65 11.94
CA SER A 266 2.85 -7.71 10.66
C SER A 266 1.91 -8.90 10.60
N SER A 267 0.70 -8.67 10.09
CA SER A 267 -0.24 -9.73 9.71
C SER A 267 -0.36 -9.90 8.19
N SER A 268 0.55 -9.26 7.43
CA SER A 268 0.55 -9.25 5.97
C SER A 268 1.31 -10.43 5.39
N PHE A 269 0.82 -10.95 4.25
CA PHE A 269 1.48 -12.05 3.52
C PHE A 269 2.55 -11.58 2.54
N THR A 270 2.69 -10.27 2.28
CA THR A 270 3.58 -9.73 1.26
C THR A 270 4.78 -9.00 1.83
N ARG A 271 5.99 -9.35 1.39
CA ARG A 271 7.28 -8.70 1.69
C ARG A 271 7.49 -8.37 3.17
N THR A 272 7.14 -9.26 4.06
CA THR A 272 7.45 -9.16 5.48
C THR A 272 8.80 -9.80 5.77
N LEU A 273 9.45 -9.33 6.85
CA LEU A 273 10.60 -10.00 7.43
C LEU A 273 10.07 -11.11 8.34
N HIS A 274 10.79 -12.23 8.42
CA HIS A 274 10.44 -13.33 9.32
C HIS A 274 11.64 -13.71 10.18
N GLY A 275 11.47 -13.69 11.49
CA GLY A 275 12.55 -13.99 12.44
C GLY A 275 12.42 -13.23 13.74
N ILE A 276 13.46 -12.44 14.08
CA ILE A 276 13.54 -11.72 15.35
C ILE A 276 13.82 -10.24 15.08
N GLY A 277 13.03 -9.37 15.67
CA GLY A 277 13.26 -7.93 15.74
C GLY A 277 13.38 -7.46 17.18
N LEU A 278 14.34 -6.59 17.47
CA LEU A 278 14.55 -6.00 18.78
C LEU A 278 14.57 -4.49 18.67
N ASP A 279 13.81 -3.79 19.49
CA ASP A 279 13.86 -2.34 19.67
C ASP A 279 14.19 -2.00 21.12
N LEU A 280 15.19 -1.16 21.31
CA LEU A 280 15.57 -0.60 22.62
C LEU A 280 15.52 0.92 22.55
N ALA A 281 14.73 1.53 23.41
CA ALA A 281 14.64 2.98 23.54
C ALA A 281 15.50 3.44 24.73
N LEU A 282 16.55 4.18 24.45
CA LEU A 282 17.52 4.72 25.44
C LEU A 282 17.39 6.24 25.46
N GLY A 283 16.46 6.76 26.24
CA GLY A 283 16.15 8.19 26.28
C GLY A 283 15.73 8.73 24.89
N ARG A 284 16.58 9.57 24.29
CA ARG A 284 16.35 10.14 22.94
C ARG A 284 16.88 9.25 21.81
N SER A 285 17.56 8.17 22.13
CA SER A 285 18.11 7.23 21.16
C SER A 285 17.23 5.99 21.06
N THR A 286 17.26 5.34 19.91
CA THR A 286 16.65 4.03 19.67
C THR A 286 17.66 3.15 18.94
N ILE A 287 17.85 1.93 19.41
CA ILE A 287 18.64 0.90 18.74
C ILE A 287 17.67 -0.20 18.33
N SER A 288 17.70 -0.55 17.06
CA SER A 288 16.87 -1.63 16.51
C SER A 288 17.76 -2.67 15.84
N ALA A 289 17.57 -3.93 16.19
CA ALA A 289 18.24 -5.05 15.55
C ALA A 289 17.22 -5.93 14.82
N VAL A 290 17.59 -6.41 13.66
CA VAL A 290 16.75 -7.18 12.74
C VAL A 290 17.49 -8.43 12.32
N TRP A 291 16.88 -9.59 12.48
CA TRP A 291 17.30 -10.85 11.89
C TRP A 291 16.14 -11.47 11.13
N SER A 292 16.31 -11.64 9.84
CA SER A 292 15.30 -12.24 8.95
C SER A 292 15.84 -13.47 8.27
N THR A 293 15.01 -14.52 8.23
CA THR A 293 15.30 -15.80 7.56
C THR A 293 14.29 -16.06 6.43
N PRO A 294 14.68 -16.70 5.34
CA PRO A 294 13.78 -17.01 4.22
C PRO A 294 12.91 -18.23 4.51
N VAL A 295 11.87 -18.05 5.32
CA VAL A 295 10.85 -19.11 5.57
C VAL A 295 9.90 -19.23 4.38
N GLN A 296 9.57 -18.10 3.76
CA GLN A 296 8.83 -18.05 2.50
C GLN A 296 9.71 -17.48 1.40
N SER A 297 9.44 -17.81 0.15
CA SER A 297 10.22 -17.29 -0.99
C SER A 297 10.26 -15.76 -1.08
N THR A 298 9.33 -15.09 -0.42
CA THR A 298 9.22 -13.62 -0.36
C THR A 298 10.03 -12.98 0.76
N ASN A 299 10.49 -13.75 1.77
CA ASN A 299 11.24 -13.21 2.89
C ASN A 299 12.73 -13.11 2.54
N PRO A 300 13.35 -11.93 2.66
CA PRO A 300 14.79 -11.79 2.44
C PRO A 300 15.58 -12.37 3.63
N ARG A 301 16.74 -12.98 3.34
CA ARG A 301 17.73 -13.29 4.36
C ARG A 301 18.55 -12.04 4.64
N LEU A 302 18.49 -11.52 5.86
CA LEU A 302 19.28 -10.35 6.23
C LEU A 302 19.49 -10.22 7.74
N LEU A 303 20.56 -9.53 8.07
CA LEU A 303 20.84 -8.95 9.37
C LEU A 303 20.87 -7.45 9.21
N ALA A 304 20.24 -6.69 10.11
CA ALA A 304 20.38 -5.25 10.10
C ALA A 304 20.43 -4.68 11.53
N LEU A 305 21.15 -3.57 11.67
CA LEU A 305 21.23 -2.77 12.88
C LEU A 305 20.89 -1.32 12.50
N ASN A 306 19.97 -0.72 13.22
CA ASN A 306 19.63 0.69 13.06
C ASN A 306 19.84 1.42 14.39
N TYR A 307 20.49 2.57 14.33
CA TYR A 307 20.57 3.53 15.41
C TYR A 307 19.88 4.81 14.98
N ASN A 308 19.02 5.36 15.81
CA ASN A 308 18.35 6.64 15.58
C ASN A 308 18.47 7.51 16.82
N HIS A 309 18.90 8.76 16.64
CA HIS A 309 18.98 9.77 17.70
C HIS A 309 18.08 10.96 17.39
N ILE A 310 17.35 11.44 18.39
CA ILE A 310 16.39 12.53 18.28
C ILE A 310 16.91 13.74 19.04
N PHE A 311 17.17 14.82 18.30
CA PHE A 311 17.42 16.15 18.84
C PHE A 311 16.10 16.89 19.05
N ARG A 312 16.17 18.13 19.47
CA ARG A 312 14.96 18.94 19.73
C ARG A 312 14.09 19.12 18.48
N THR A 313 14.67 19.46 17.34
CA THR A 313 13.96 19.74 16.09
C THR A 313 14.43 18.86 14.92
N SER A 314 15.31 17.92 15.18
CA SER A 314 15.92 17.07 14.18
C SER A 314 16.09 15.63 14.66
N SER A 315 16.33 14.72 13.75
CA SER A 315 16.74 13.35 14.03
C SER A 315 17.77 12.91 13.02
N THR A 316 18.68 12.04 13.46
CA THR A 316 19.62 11.36 12.58
C THR A 316 19.56 9.87 12.84
N GLY A 317 19.70 9.08 11.80
CA GLY A 317 19.74 7.63 11.86
C GLY A 317 20.92 7.07 11.09
N ALA A 318 21.33 5.87 11.45
CA ALA A 318 22.28 5.07 10.71
C ALA A 318 21.79 3.63 10.64
N THR A 319 21.85 3.02 9.48
CA THR A 319 21.45 1.64 9.25
C THR A 319 22.62 0.85 8.67
N LEU A 320 22.94 -0.27 9.27
CA LEU A 320 23.83 -1.28 8.71
C LEU A 320 23.01 -2.48 8.31
N LEU A 321 23.27 -3.05 7.14
CA LEU A 321 22.58 -4.21 6.59
C LEU A 321 23.59 -5.19 6.01
N ALA A 322 23.38 -6.46 6.27
CA ALA A 322 24.18 -7.55 5.74
C ALA A 322 23.29 -8.69 5.24
N ASP A 323 23.51 -9.14 4.02
CA ASP A 323 23.15 -10.47 3.52
C ASP A 323 24.44 -11.25 3.33
N PRO A 324 24.81 -12.13 4.29
CA PRO A 324 26.12 -12.76 4.31
C PRO A 324 26.47 -13.47 3.01
N GLY A 325 27.61 -13.08 2.42
CA GLY A 325 28.10 -13.62 1.14
C GLY A 325 27.52 -12.99 -0.13
N ARG A 326 26.59 -12.02 -0.01
CA ARG A 326 25.96 -11.36 -1.17
C ARG A 326 26.08 -9.84 -1.13
N LEU A 327 25.92 -9.23 0.05
CA LEU A 327 25.80 -7.78 0.14
C LEU A 327 26.11 -7.30 1.56
N TYR A 328 26.86 -6.22 1.66
CA TYR A 328 26.97 -5.39 2.86
C TYR A 328 26.57 -3.97 2.47
N ALA A 329 25.74 -3.33 3.28
CA ALA A 329 25.27 -1.99 3.00
C ALA A 329 25.21 -1.14 4.27
N ALA A 330 25.38 0.16 4.10
CA ALA A 330 25.19 1.12 5.18
C ALA A 330 24.46 2.35 4.67
N SER A 331 23.66 2.99 5.54
CA SER A 331 23.06 4.29 5.25
C SER A 331 23.11 5.22 6.45
N ILE A 332 23.06 6.51 6.16
CA ILE A 332 22.87 7.59 7.14
C ILE A 332 21.65 8.38 6.68
N ASP A 333 20.70 8.56 7.56
CA ASP A 333 19.51 9.39 7.32
C ASP A 333 19.45 10.56 8.30
N PHE A 334 18.82 11.62 7.86
CA PHE A 334 18.57 12.80 8.68
C PHE A 334 17.22 13.42 8.39
N ARG A 335 16.69 14.09 9.41
CA ARG A 335 15.53 14.98 9.32
C ARG A 335 15.78 16.22 10.17
N ALA A 336 15.60 17.39 9.58
CA ALA A 336 15.70 18.66 10.28
C ALA A 336 14.42 19.47 10.07
N GLY A 337 13.84 19.95 11.17
CA GLY A 337 12.65 20.81 11.18
C GLY A 337 13.04 22.23 11.57
N LEU A 338 12.93 23.17 10.64
CA LEU A 338 13.00 24.61 10.86
C LEU A 338 11.56 25.17 10.87
N PRO A 339 11.29 26.37 11.36
CA PRO A 339 9.92 26.88 11.53
C PRO A 339 9.02 26.82 10.28
N ARG A 340 9.61 26.95 9.09
CA ARG A 340 8.88 26.88 7.82
C ARG A 340 9.49 25.91 6.80
N LEU A 341 10.61 25.28 7.13
CA LEU A 341 11.35 24.41 6.24
C LEU A 341 11.62 23.07 6.94
N SER A 342 11.30 21.98 6.28
CA SER A 342 11.65 20.63 6.73
C SER A 342 12.56 19.99 5.69
N LEU A 343 13.74 19.59 6.10
CA LEU A 343 14.71 18.86 5.29
C LEU A 343 14.73 17.41 5.70
N SER A 344 14.84 16.49 4.76
CA SER A 344 15.10 15.08 5.05
C SER A 344 15.88 14.44 3.92
N GLY A 345 16.72 13.48 4.26
CA GLY A 345 17.51 12.76 3.27
C GLY A 345 18.04 11.45 3.80
N GLU A 346 18.50 10.62 2.92
CA GLU A 346 19.22 9.39 3.21
C GLU A 346 20.29 9.19 2.14
N PHE A 347 21.49 8.86 2.57
CA PHE A 347 22.61 8.46 1.73
C PHE A 347 23.01 7.05 2.12
N ALA A 348 23.15 6.19 1.14
CA ALA A 348 23.46 4.79 1.34
C ALA A 348 24.54 4.32 0.37
N PHE A 349 25.24 3.29 0.74
CA PHE A 349 26.15 2.58 -0.14
C PHE A 349 26.03 1.07 0.06
N GLU A 350 26.23 0.36 -0.99
CA GLU A 350 26.31 -1.10 -1.03
C GLU A 350 27.73 -1.52 -1.42
N LEU A 351 28.22 -2.56 -0.77
CA LEU A 351 29.45 -3.26 -1.10
C LEU A 351 29.04 -4.63 -1.66
N LEU A 352 29.14 -4.77 -2.95
CA LEU A 352 28.90 -6.04 -3.65
C LEU A 352 30.22 -6.82 -3.67
N PRO A 353 30.24 -8.10 -3.29
CA PRO A 353 31.39 -8.93 -3.52
C PRO A 353 31.66 -8.96 -5.03
N ALA A 354 32.92 -8.89 -5.41
CA ALA A 354 33.28 -9.03 -6.78
C ALA A 354 32.66 -10.31 -7.35
N PRO A 355 32.15 -10.31 -8.59
CA PRO A 355 31.66 -11.51 -9.22
C PRO A 355 32.81 -12.54 -9.20
N ALA A 356 32.66 -13.57 -8.36
CA ALA A 356 33.55 -14.74 -8.47
C ALA A 356 33.45 -15.13 -9.93
N ALA A 357 34.60 -15.08 -10.63
CA ALA A 357 34.67 -15.61 -11.99
C ALA A 357 33.94 -16.93 -11.94
N VAL A 358 32.87 -17.07 -12.72
CA VAL A 358 32.10 -18.30 -12.82
C VAL A 358 33.12 -19.32 -13.24
N ALA A 359 33.67 -20.07 -12.27
CA ALA A 359 34.44 -21.26 -12.54
C ALA A 359 33.47 -22.07 -13.36
N ALA A 360 33.81 -22.21 -14.64
CA ALA A 360 33.04 -22.99 -15.58
C ALA A 360 32.78 -24.32 -14.88
N SER A 361 31.56 -24.51 -14.43
CA SER A 361 31.08 -25.77 -13.93
C SER A 361 31.25 -26.72 -15.09
N ALA A 362 32.31 -27.47 -15.05
CA ALA A 362 32.55 -28.57 -15.96
C ALA A 362 31.29 -29.41 -15.94
N ALA A 363 30.59 -29.41 -17.06
CA ALA A 363 29.50 -30.30 -17.31
C ALA A 363 30.00 -31.71 -17.00
N VAL A 364 29.40 -32.35 -16.00
CA VAL A 364 29.58 -33.79 -15.75
C VAL A 364 28.96 -34.48 -16.96
N PRO A 365 29.77 -35.15 -17.82
CA PRO A 365 29.18 -35.91 -18.91
C PRO A 365 28.51 -37.15 -18.32
N SER A 366 27.22 -37.25 -18.56
CA SER A 366 26.43 -38.45 -18.36
C SER A 366 27.11 -39.63 -19.08
N LEU A 367 27.43 -40.67 -18.30
CA LEU A 367 27.92 -41.94 -18.81
C LEU A 367 26.86 -42.65 -19.68
N ALA A 368 27.12 -42.76 -20.95
CA ALA A 368 26.64 -43.88 -21.78
C ALA A 368 27.73 -44.22 -22.80
N ALA A 369 28.35 -45.36 -22.58
CA ALA A 369 29.31 -45.99 -23.49
C ALA A 369 28.59 -46.66 -24.69
N PRO A 370 29.25 -47.14 -25.80
CA PRO A 370 30.62 -47.64 -25.86
C PRO A 370 31.45 -47.30 -27.14
N ALA A 371 32.76 -47.46 -26.96
CA ALA A 371 33.83 -47.96 -27.88
C ALA A 371 33.93 -47.49 -29.34
N VAL A 372 35.11 -46.98 -29.71
CA VAL A 372 36.12 -47.60 -30.59
C VAL A 372 37.38 -46.72 -30.70
N ALA A 373 38.49 -47.36 -30.74
CA ALA A 373 39.89 -46.93 -30.70
C ALA A 373 40.33 -45.91 -31.76
N ALA A 374 41.33 -45.07 -31.44
CA ALA A 374 42.68 -45.13 -32.08
C ALA A 374 43.57 -43.91 -31.73
N SER A 375 44.79 -44.25 -31.35
CA SER A 375 46.11 -43.62 -31.63
C SER A 375 46.49 -42.28 -30.92
N ALA A 376 47.57 -42.45 -30.21
CA ALA A 376 48.45 -41.54 -29.53
C ALA A 376 49.12 -40.47 -30.41
N SER A 377 49.31 -39.28 -29.86
CA SER A 377 50.53 -38.50 -30.05
C SER A 377 50.81 -37.65 -28.80
N VAL A 378 51.97 -37.94 -28.23
CA VAL A 378 52.61 -37.25 -27.13
C VAL A 378 53.21 -35.94 -27.63
N ALA A 379 52.89 -34.79 -27.04
CA ALA A 379 53.65 -33.56 -27.19
C ALA A 379 53.99 -32.99 -25.80
N PRO A 380 55.12 -32.33 -25.60
CA PRO A 380 55.79 -32.19 -24.32
C PRO A 380 55.16 -31.05 -23.49
N VAL A 381 55.11 -31.31 -22.20
CA VAL A 381 54.75 -30.32 -21.15
C VAL A 381 55.83 -29.25 -21.11
N SER A 382 55.50 -28.05 -21.55
CA SER A 382 56.28 -26.84 -21.30
C SER A 382 55.85 -26.28 -19.96
N ALA A 383 56.79 -26.17 -19.02
CA ALA A 383 56.62 -25.53 -17.72
C ALA A 383 56.29 -24.03 -17.94
N ALA A 384 55.02 -23.67 -17.82
CA ALA A 384 54.62 -22.28 -17.75
C ALA A 384 54.88 -21.78 -16.34
N SER A 385 55.77 -20.80 -16.22
CA SER A 385 56.06 -19.99 -15.06
C SER A 385 54.75 -19.43 -14.46
N ALA A 386 54.55 -19.65 -13.16
CA ALA A 386 53.51 -19.02 -12.39
C ALA A 386 53.73 -17.50 -12.37
N THR A 387 53.05 -16.79 -13.21
CA THR A 387 52.83 -15.35 -13.04
C THR A 387 51.96 -15.15 -11.80
N PRO A 388 52.30 -14.20 -10.91
CA PRO A 388 51.45 -13.89 -9.77
C PRO A 388 50.09 -13.47 -10.29
N GLN A 389 49.05 -14.16 -9.83
CA GLN A 389 47.66 -13.83 -10.12
C GLN A 389 47.40 -12.41 -9.59
N PRO A 390 46.86 -11.50 -10.42
CA PRO A 390 46.52 -10.16 -9.94
C PRO A 390 45.41 -10.26 -8.89
N ASP A 391 45.55 -9.38 -7.95
CA ASP A 391 44.73 -9.12 -6.77
C ASP A 391 43.26 -9.54 -6.90
N SER A 392 42.75 -10.12 -5.80
CA SER A 392 41.32 -10.42 -5.63
C SER A 392 40.48 -9.23 -6.12
N PRO A 393 39.48 -9.45 -6.99
CA PRO A 393 38.72 -8.35 -7.55
C PRO A 393 38.12 -7.52 -6.43
N ALA A 394 38.42 -6.22 -6.43
CA ALA A 394 38.00 -5.29 -5.41
C ALA A 394 36.46 -5.25 -5.32
N ALA A 395 35.92 -5.18 -4.09
CA ALA A 395 34.50 -5.03 -3.88
C ALA A 395 33.97 -3.79 -4.62
N ILE A 396 32.84 -3.92 -5.28
CA ILE A 396 32.23 -2.81 -6.01
C ILE A 396 31.46 -1.94 -5.02
N PHE A 397 31.84 -0.67 -4.91
CA PHE A 397 31.16 0.35 -4.13
C PHE A 397 30.05 0.99 -4.95
N VAL A 398 28.80 0.93 -4.45
CA VAL A 398 27.61 1.41 -5.15
C VAL A 398 26.87 2.44 -4.28
N PRO A 399 27.06 3.78 -4.50
CA PRO A 399 26.42 4.83 -3.71
C PRO A 399 25.01 5.13 -4.25
N ALA A 400 24.06 5.38 -3.35
CA ALA A 400 22.72 5.88 -3.67
C ALA A 400 22.33 7.00 -2.71
N GLY A 401 21.40 7.86 -3.13
CA GLY A 401 20.99 8.95 -2.28
C GLY A 401 19.67 9.58 -2.68
N LEU A 402 19.01 10.14 -1.67
CA LEU A 402 17.86 11.00 -1.88
C LEU A 402 17.86 12.15 -0.87
N LEU A 403 17.39 13.29 -1.33
CA LEU A 403 17.28 14.52 -0.54
C LEU A 403 15.94 15.18 -0.82
N SER A 404 15.23 15.59 0.21
CA SER A 404 13.96 16.30 0.08
C SER A 404 13.89 17.54 0.97
N ALA A 405 13.21 18.56 0.46
CA ALA A 405 12.90 19.78 1.18
C ALA A 405 11.40 20.08 1.06
N VAL A 406 10.77 20.43 2.17
CA VAL A 406 9.38 20.87 2.22
C VAL A 406 9.33 22.25 2.86
N TRP A 407 8.92 23.24 2.10
CA TRP A 407 8.78 24.62 2.54
C TRP A 407 7.31 25.01 2.66
N THR A 408 6.94 25.64 3.78
CA THR A 408 5.59 26.12 4.09
C THR A 408 5.62 27.65 4.18
N PRO A 409 5.52 28.37 3.04
CA PRO A 409 5.63 29.83 3.02
C PRO A 409 4.51 30.52 3.80
N SER A 410 3.29 29.95 3.76
CA SER A 410 2.11 30.47 4.45
C SER A 410 1.20 29.32 4.88
N TYR A 411 0.25 29.62 5.76
CA TYR A 411 -0.73 28.63 6.20
C TYR A 411 -1.51 28.05 5.00
N GLY A 412 -1.49 26.73 4.86
CA GLY A 412 -2.18 26.01 3.80
C GLY A 412 -1.42 25.87 2.48
N ASN A 413 -0.31 26.57 2.27
CA ASN A 413 0.52 26.44 1.06
C ASN A 413 1.82 25.71 1.37
N ARG A 414 2.18 24.74 0.54
CA ARG A 414 3.39 23.93 0.68
C ARG A 414 4.06 23.75 -0.66
N LEU A 415 5.37 23.87 -0.66
CA LEU A 415 6.26 23.56 -1.78
C LEU A 415 7.15 22.41 -1.33
N ALA A 416 7.28 21.39 -2.15
CA ALA A 416 8.19 20.28 -1.87
C ALA A 416 9.05 19.99 -3.09
N VAL A 417 10.31 19.64 -2.82
CA VAL A 417 11.29 19.23 -3.84
C VAL A 417 11.97 17.97 -3.34
N LEU A 418 12.22 17.03 -4.24
CA LEU A 418 12.98 15.82 -3.96
C LEU A 418 13.93 15.56 -5.12
N ALA A 419 15.20 15.28 -4.80
CA ALA A 419 16.20 14.77 -5.73
C ALA A 419 16.58 13.35 -5.33
N ARG A 420 16.82 12.48 -6.33
CA ARG A 420 17.16 11.08 -6.12
C ARG A 420 18.16 10.57 -7.15
N TYR A 421 19.02 9.66 -6.68
CA TYR A 421 20.03 8.98 -7.49
C TYR A 421 20.14 7.52 -7.05
N TYR A 422 19.88 6.58 -7.95
CA TYR A 422 20.00 5.15 -7.74
C TYR A 422 20.80 4.54 -8.90
N PRO A 423 21.99 4.00 -8.65
CA PRO A 423 22.83 3.44 -9.73
C PRO A 423 22.25 2.14 -10.30
N GLN A 424 22.80 1.71 -11.44
CA GLN A 424 22.35 0.49 -12.15
C GLN A 424 22.51 -0.77 -11.32
N ASN A 425 23.58 -0.84 -10.53
CA ASN A 425 23.92 -2.02 -9.73
C ASN A 425 23.29 -2.00 -8.32
N TRP A 426 22.39 -1.04 -8.02
CA TRP A 426 21.69 -0.99 -6.75
C TRP A 426 20.81 -2.23 -6.54
N SER A 427 21.05 -3.01 -5.46
CA SER A 427 20.44 -4.35 -5.30
C SER A 427 18.99 -4.33 -4.84
N GLN A 428 18.61 -3.33 -4.03
CA GLN A 428 17.27 -3.21 -3.42
C GLN A 428 16.81 -4.45 -2.65
N LEU A 429 17.67 -5.13 -1.93
CA LEU A 429 17.35 -6.39 -1.23
C LEU A 429 16.09 -6.29 -0.37
N ALA A 430 15.98 -5.23 0.43
CA ALA A 430 14.82 -4.96 1.30
C ALA A 430 14.39 -3.49 1.21
N ALA A 431 14.86 -2.78 0.18
CA ALA A 431 14.63 -1.36 -0.05
C ALA A 431 13.35 -1.11 -0.84
N SER A 432 12.75 0.05 -0.62
CA SER A 432 11.60 0.51 -1.41
C SER A 432 11.57 2.05 -1.44
N PRO A 433 12.65 2.73 -1.93
CA PRO A 433 12.68 4.18 -1.97
C PRO A 433 11.69 4.76 -2.99
N PRO A 434 11.36 6.07 -2.92
CA PRO A 434 10.50 6.73 -3.90
C PRO A 434 11.11 6.66 -5.30
N SER A 435 10.35 6.16 -6.29
CA SER A 435 10.82 5.98 -7.66
C SER A 435 9.71 6.27 -8.67
N THR A 436 10.06 6.76 -9.86
CA THR A 436 9.15 6.87 -11.01
C THR A 436 8.99 5.52 -11.71
N PHE A 437 10.02 4.69 -11.65
CA PHE A 437 10.03 3.35 -12.23
C PHE A 437 9.45 2.31 -11.28
N SER A 438 9.19 1.12 -11.78
CA SER A 438 8.73 -0.01 -10.97
C SER A 438 9.77 -0.50 -9.97
N THR A 439 11.05 -0.28 -10.28
CA THR A 439 12.21 -0.60 -9.44
C THR A 439 13.05 0.66 -9.28
N ALA A 440 13.48 0.95 -8.05
CA ALA A 440 14.30 2.11 -7.74
C ALA A 440 15.79 1.82 -7.98
N LYS A 441 16.14 1.51 -9.23
CA LYS A 441 17.50 1.33 -9.69
C LYS A 441 17.66 1.95 -11.06
N ASP A 442 18.90 2.30 -11.43
CA ASP A 442 19.19 2.91 -12.72
C ASP A 442 18.39 4.21 -12.92
N GLU A 443 18.29 5.04 -11.86
CA GLU A 443 17.42 6.21 -11.88
C GLU A 443 18.13 7.46 -11.37
N PHE A 444 18.02 8.53 -12.14
CA PHE A 444 18.28 9.89 -11.71
C PHE A 444 17.02 10.72 -11.92
N GLY A 445 16.57 11.42 -10.88
CA GLY A 445 15.32 12.16 -11.00
C GLY A 445 15.11 13.21 -9.94
N SER A 446 14.16 14.09 -10.23
CA SER A 446 13.69 15.12 -9.31
C SER A 446 12.16 15.23 -9.37
N ALA A 447 11.56 15.52 -8.24
CA ALA A 447 10.14 15.78 -8.14
C ALA A 447 9.87 17.12 -7.47
N PHE A 448 8.83 17.80 -7.93
CA PHE A 448 8.36 19.09 -7.45
C PHE A 448 6.88 19.00 -7.11
N LEU A 449 6.46 19.61 -6.02
CA LEU A 449 5.07 19.69 -5.62
C LEU A 449 4.74 21.08 -5.12
N PHE A 450 3.65 21.64 -5.64
CA PHE A 450 2.92 22.73 -5.00
C PHE A 450 1.58 22.19 -4.52
N GLN A 451 1.29 22.38 -3.26
CA GLN A 451 0.02 21.98 -2.64
C GLN A 451 -0.57 23.15 -1.85
N SER A 452 -1.82 23.46 -2.14
CA SER A 452 -2.65 24.39 -1.38
C SER A 452 -3.89 23.66 -0.84
N ALA A 453 -4.77 24.38 -0.12
CA ALA A 453 -6.01 23.79 0.38
C ALA A 453 -6.94 23.26 -0.72
N ARG A 454 -6.87 23.81 -1.95
CA ARG A 454 -7.75 23.48 -3.07
C ARG A 454 -7.03 22.88 -4.27
N TYR A 455 -5.75 23.17 -4.44
CA TYR A 455 -5.01 22.83 -5.66
C TYR A 455 -3.77 22.01 -5.32
N THR A 456 -3.47 21.05 -6.16
CA THR A 456 -2.19 20.32 -6.12
C THR A 456 -1.62 20.25 -7.53
N LEU A 457 -0.38 20.67 -7.67
CA LEU A 457 0.41 20.54 -8.89
C LEU A 457 1.68 19.77 -8.55
N SER A 458 1.96 18.68 -9.26
CA SER A 458 3.16 17.86 -9.06
C SER A 458 3.79 17.54 -10.40
N LEU A 459 5.09 17.70 -10.48
CA LEU A 459 5.93 17.33 -11.61
C LEU A 459 7.02 16.39 -11.12
N ASP A 460 7.10 15.22 -11.71
CA ASP A 460 8.15 14.24 -11.49
C ASP A 460 8.90 14.01 -12.79
N LEU A 461 10.20 14.28 -12.77
CA LEU A 461 11.12 14.13 -13.88
C LEU A 461 12.14 13.05 -13.53
N ALA A 462 12.31 12.07 -14.38
CA ALA A 462 13.30 11.02 -14.18
C ALA A 462 13.86 10.51 -15.50
N ARG A 463 15.09 10.02 -15.46
CA ARG A 463 15.69 9.25 -16.55
C ARG A 463 16.39 8.03 -15.98
N ARG A 464 16.53 6.99 -16.79
CA ARG A 464 17.49 5.93 -16.52
C ARG A 464 18.91 6.43 -16.79
N LEU A 465 19.87 6.03 -15.97
CA LEU A 465 21.28 6.34 -16.21
C LEU A 465 21.80 5.65 -17.47
N SER A 466 21.22 4.46 -17.80
CA SER A 466 21.47 3.71 -19.02
C SER A 466 20.84 4.32 -20.28
N GLU A 467 19.87 5.23 -20.13
CA GLU A 467 19.13 5.83 -21.24
C GLU A 467 19.25 7.36 -21.19
N ALA A 468 19.36 8.01 -22.34
CA ALA A 468 19.43 9.46 -22.42
C ALA A 468 18.06 10.16 -22.25
N ASN A 469 16.98 9.40 -22.40
CA ASN A 469 15.64 9.93 -22.53
C ASN A 469 15.01 10.27 -21.18
N TRP A 470 14.50 11.49 -21.04
CA TRP A 470 13.74 11.93 -19.88
C TRP A 470 12.28 11.47 -19.96
N GLN A 471 11.78 11.04 -18.84
CA GLN A 471 10.37 10.74 -18.62
C GLN A 471 9.78 11.79 -17.68
N TYR A 472 8.48 12.07 -17.83
CA TYR A 472 7.79 12.92 -16.88
C TYR A 472 6.43 12.35 -16.47
N ARG A 473 6.01 12.76 -15.28
CA ARG A 473 4.66 12.61 -14.77
C ARG A 473 4.21 13.96 -14.22
N LEU A 474 3.20 14.55 -14.85
CA LEU A 474 2.59 15.80 -14.44
C LEU A 474 1.20 15.54 -13.89
N LEU A 475 0.96 15.94 -12.66
CA LEU A 475 -0.33 15.86 -12.00
C LEU A 475 -0.82 17.28 -11.68
N ALA A 476 -2.03 17.59 -12.10
CA ALA A 476 -2.77 18.76 -11.66
C ALA A 476 -4.10 18.31 -11.07
N SER A 477 -4.47 18.80 -9.89
CA SER A 477 -5.77 18.52 -9.31
C SER A 477 -6.35 19.74 -8.59
N ALA A 478 -7.68 19.83 -8.62
CA ALA A 478 -8.46 20.83 -7.92
C ALA A 478 -9.57 20.15 -7.10
N ASN A 479 -9.74 20.58 -5.85
CA ASN A 479 -10.82 20.13 -4.97
C ASN A 479 -11.65 21.34 -4.57
N LEU A 480 -12.90 21.38 -5.01
CA LEU A 480 -13.82 22.48 -4.85
C LEU A 480 -14.98 22.07 -3.93
N PRO A 481 -14.87 22.30 -2.61
CA PRO A 481 -15.99 22.07 -1.70
C PRO A 481 -17.08 23.12 -1.92
N PHE A 482 -18.33 22.70 -1.88
CA PHE A 482 -19.49 23.55 -1.98
C PHE A 482 -20.62 23.09 -1.04
N ARG A 483 -21.56 23.96 -0.77
CA ARG A 483 -22.73 23.65 0.04
C ARG A 483 -23.97 24.18 -0.66
N LEU A 484 -24.95 23.29 -0.85
CA LEU A 484 -26.26 23.63 -1.39
C LEU A 484 -27.27 23.75 -0.24
N GLY A 485 -27.84 24.93 -0.06
CA GLY A 485 -28.97 25.13 0.84
C GLY A 485 -30.23 24.48 0.25
N LEU A 486 -30.95 23.67 1.03
CA LEU A 486 -32.26 23.15 0.59
C LEU A 486 -33.31 24.27 0.74
N PRO A 487 -34.01 24.64 -0.34
CA PRO A 487 -35.12 25.62 -0.25
C PRO A 487 -36.28 25.02 0.54
N GLY A 488 -36.72 25.72 1.55
CA GLY A 488 -38.00 25.46 2.20
C GLY A 488 -37.97 24.69 3.52
N ARG A 489 -37.52 25.36 4.57
CA ARG A 489 -38.12 25.26 5.91
C ARG A 489 -37.80 26.53 6.69
N THR A 490 -38.83 27.27 7.05
CA THR A 490 -38.83 28.43 7.94
C THR A 490 -37.90 28.23 9.13
N GLN A 491 -37.05 29.23 9.35
CA GLN A 491 -36.13 29.35 10.48
C GLN A 491 -36.87 29.18 11.80
N ARG A 492 -36.89 27.98 12.34
CA ARG A 492 -37.16 27.77 13.77
C ARG A 492 -36.30 26.60 14.26
N LYS A 493 -35.31 26.96 15.03
CA LYS A 493 -34.27 26.20 15.76
C LYS A 493 -32.89 26.11 15.07
N VAL A 494 -32.00 26.84 15.68
CA VAL A 494 -30.60 27.15 15.35
C VAL A 494 -29.65 25.93 15.48
N ASN A 495 -30.04 24.68 15.25
CA ASN A 495 -29.11 23.54 15.44
C ASN A 495 -29.18 22.38 14.42
N SER A 496 -29.86 22.52 13.28
CA SER A 496 -29.79 21.49 12.22
C SER A 496 -29.28 22.09 10.91
N SER A 497 -28.12 21.71 10.50
CA SER A 497 -27.54 22.05 9.19
C SER A 497 -28.35 21.34 8.08
N THR A 498 -29.40 21.98 7.59
CA THR A 498 -30.20 21.52 6.47
C THR A 498 -29.53 21.93 5.14
N GLY A 499 -28.50 21.24 4.73
CA GLY A 499 -27.81 21.51 3.47
C GLY A 499 -27.12 20.26 2.95
N ILE A 500 -26.93 20.18 1.65
CA ILE A 500 -26.12 19.13 0.98
C ILE A 500 -24.69 19.64 0.94
N ASP A 501 -23.79 18.94 1.63
CA ASP A 501 -22.37 19.20 1.53
C ASP A 501 -21.82 18.46 0.29
N GLY A 502 -21.15 19.18 -0.59
CA GLY A 502 -20.61 18.66 -1.83
C GLY A 502 -19.11 18.91 -1.98
N THR A 503 -18.45 18.06 -2.73
CA THR A 503 -17.08 18.26 -3.19
C THR A 503 -16.98 17.84 -4.65
N PHE A 504 -16.59 18.79 -5.50
CA PHE A 504 -16.25 18.52 -6.89
C PHE A 504 -14.74 18.50 -7.02
N SER A 505 -14.19 17.43 -7.59
CA SER A 505 -12.74 17.27 -7.77
C SER A 505 -12.43 16.97 -9.23
N VAL A 506 -11.43 17.67 -9.75
CA VAL A 506 -10.88 17.41 -11.09
C VAL A 506 -9.42 17.05 -10.93
N ARG A 507 -8.98 16.01 -11.63
CA ARG A 507 -7.61 15.54 -11.66
C ARG A 507 -7.19 15.26 -13.09
N SER A 508 -6.08 15.85 -13.51
CA SER A 508 -5.41 15.60 -14.78
C SER A 508 -4.04 14.97 -14.51
N LEU A 509 -3.76 13.85 -15.12
CA LEU A 509 -2.50 13.14 -14.98
C LEU A 509 -1.92 12.84 -16.36
N SER A 510 -0.83 13.53 -16.70
CA SER A 510 -0.07 13.34 -17.93
C SER A 510 1.20 12.56 -17.65
N ARG A 511 1.48 11.55 -18.46
CA ARG A 511 2.71 10.73 -18.39
C ARG A 511 3.33 10.61 -19.75
N PHE A 512 4.64 10.79 -19.79
CA PHE A 512 5.44 10.58 -20.99
C PHE A 512 6.61 9.66 -20.70
N ARG A 513 6.70 8.54 -21.44
CA ARG A 513 7.73 7.51 -21.30
C ARG A 513 8.25 7.13 -22.69
N PRO A 514 9.29 7.80 -23.17
CA PRO A 514 9.77 7.63 -24.56
C PRO A 514 10.27 6.21 -24.88
N SER A 515 10.74 5.48 -23.87
CA SER A 515 11.20 4.09 -24.05
C SER A 515 10.08 3.06 -24.24
N GLN A 516 8.81 3.47 -24.10
CA GLN A 516 7.65 2.58 -24.28
C GLN A 516 7.06 2.74 -25.69
N SER A 517 6.46 1.67 -26.22
CA SER A 517 5.76 1.67 -27.51
C SER A 517 4.62 2.70 -27.58
N LEU A 518 4.06 3.07 -26.43
CA LEU A 518 3.04 4.12 -26.27
C LEU A 518 3.58 5.16 -25.27
N PRO A 519 4.30 6.17 -25.76
CA PRO A 519 5.03 7.08 -24.90
C PRO A 519 4.13 8.01 -24.10
N PHE A 520 2.98 8.39 -24.64
CA PHE A 520 2.10 9.37 -24.02
C PHE A 520 0.83 8.74 -23.46
N ARG A 521 0.46 9.14 -22.24
CA ARG A 521 -0.81 8.78 -21.61
C ARG A 521 -1.37 9.95 -20.82
N GLN A 522 -2.59 10.36 -21.17
CA GLN A 522 -3.35 11.40 -20.50
C GLN A 522 -4.58 10.82 -19.84
N ASP A 523 -4.74 11.08 -18.53
CA ASP A 523 -5.88 10.65 -17.73
C ASP A 523 -6.57 11.89 -17.14
N LEU A 524 -7.84 12.09 -17.45
CA LEU A 524 -8.68 13.16 -16.91
C LEU A 524 -9.78 12.53 -16.07
N ARG A 525 -9.89 12.90 -14.82
CA ARG A 525 -10.83 12.36 -13.86
C ARG A 525 -11.63 13.47 -13.20
N CYS A 526 -12.94 13.33 -13.18
CA CYS A 526 -13.88 14.20 -12.48
C CYS A 526 -14.63 13.37 -11.44
N ASP A 527 -14.59 13.78 -10.18
CA ASP A 527 -15.32 13.17 -9.08
C ASP A 527 -16.32 14.17 -8.49
N LEU A 528 -17.55 13.72 -8.22
CA LEU A 528 -18.53 14.47 -7.45
C LEU A 528 -18.94 13.63 -6.24
N LYS A 529 -18.82 14.21 -5.06
CA LYS A 529 -19.24 13.60 -3.79
C LYS A 529 -20.27 14.50 -3.15
N LEU A 530 -21.44 13.96 -2.84
CA LEU A 530 -22.53 14.67 -2.15
C LEU A 530 -22.86 13.95 -0.85
N GLU A 531 -23.15 14.72 0.20
CA GLU A 531 -23.54 14.20 1.50
C GLU A 531 -24.75 14.97 2.04
N LEU A 532 -25.80 14.21 2.36
CA LEU A 532 -26.99 14.71 3.04
C LEU A 532 -27.26 13.81 4.25
N ASN A 533 -26.79 14.22 5.42
CA ASN A 533 -26.89 13.44 6.65
C ASN A 533 -26.30 12.01 6.49
N ARG A 534 -27.21 11.00 6.43
CA ARG A 534 -26.85 9.58 6.28
C ARG A 534 -26.77 9.13 4.81
N LEU A 535 -27.32 9.92 3.90
CA LEU A 535 -27.29 9.63 2.47
C LEU A 535 -26.03 10.23 1.84
N LYS A 536 -25.38 9.45 1.01
CA LYS A 536 -24.16 9.83 0.31
C LYS A 536 -24.26 9.42 -1.16
N LEU A 537 -23.72 10.25 -2.03
CA LEU A 537 -23.62 9.94 -3.43
C LEU A 537 -22.18 10.24 -3.92
N ASN A 538 -21.54 9.24 -4.47
CA ASN A 538 -20.25 9.40 -5.15
C ASN A 538 -20.44 9.11 -6.63
N THR A 539 -19.94 9.99 -7.49
CA THR A 539 -19.90 9.75 -8.93
C THR A 539 -18.51 10.03 -9.46
N ARG A 540 -18.14 9.36 -10.51
CA ARG A 540 -16.87 9.56 -11.23
C ARG A 540 -17.07 9.45 -12.72
N CYS A 541 -16.38 10.31 -13.44
CA CYS A 541 -16.11 10.19 -14.87
C CYS A 541 -14.60 10.18 -15.07
N ASN A 542 -14.09 9.19 -15.76
CA ASN A 542 -12.67 9.05 -16.09
C ASN A 542 -12.52 8.91 -17.61
N LEU A 543 -11.74 9.79 -18.21
CA LEU A 543 -11.43 9.86 -19.62
C LEU A 543 -9.93 9.63 -19.80
N LEU A 544 -9.55 8.75 -20.68
CA LEU A 544 -8.16 8.38 -20.90
C LEU A 544 -7.82 8.37 -22.38
N TRP A 545 -6.66 8.94 -22.69
CA TRP A 545 -6.03 8.92 -24.02
C TRP A 545 -4.65 8.28 -23.89
N CYS A 546 -4.48 7.15 -24.57
CA CYS A 546 -3.21 6.45 -24.67
C CYS A 546 -3.03 5.92 -26.10
N ARG A 547 -3.37 4.65 -26.37
CA ARG A 547 -3.46 4.12 -27.73
C ARG A 547 -4.76 4.59 -28.40
N ASN A 548 -5.85 4.52 -27.66
CA ASN A 548 -7.16 4.93 -28.06
C ASN A 548 -7.81 5.78 -26.96
N PHE A 549 -8.94 6.37 -27.30
CA PHE A 549 -9.79 7.00 -26.30
C PHE A 549 -10.54 5.94 -25.51
N ALA A 550 -10.48 6.04 -24.19
CA ALA A 550 -11.15 5.17 -23.26
C ALA A 550 -11.95 5.98 -22.23
N MET A 551 -13.08 5.46 -21.81
CA MET A 551 -13.92 6.10 -20.81
C MET A 551 -14.46 5.10 -19.80
N LEU A 552 -14.59 5.57 -18.55
CA LEU A 552 -15.22 4.85 -17.46
C LEU A 552 -16.02 5.83 -16.61
N GLY A 553 -17.22 5.45 -16.23
CA GLY A 553 -18.02 6.22 -15.29
C GLY A 553 -18.69 5.33 -14.26
N TYR A 554 -18.90 5.86 -13.06
CA TYR A 554 -19.73 5.17 -12.08
C TYR A 554 -20.59 6.14 -11.26
N ILE A 555 -21.66 5.58 -10.71
CA ILE A 555 -22.53 6.19 -9.72
C ILE A 555 -22.62 5.25 -8.52
N GLU A 556 -22.42 5.79 -7.31
CA GLU A 556 -22.38 5.02 -6.07
C GLU A 556 -23.21 5.73 -4.99
N PRO A 557 -24.56 5.52 -4.96
CA PRO A 557 -25.39 5.92 -3.85
C PRO A 557 -25.12 5.06 -2.62
N GLY A 558 -25.18 5.66 -1.44
CA GLY A 558 -24.93 4.97 -0.20
C GLY A 558 -25.74 5.55 0.96
N PHE A 559 -26.06 4.67 1.89
CA PHE A 559 -26.59 5.00 3.21
C PHE A 559 -25.58 4.56 4.26
N SER A 560 -25.26 5.41 5.22
CA SER A 560 -24.30 5.09 6.27
C SER A 560 -24.72 5.69 7.60
N ASP A 561 -24.97 4.82 8.57
CA ASP A 561 -25.21 5.12 9.98
C ASP A 561 -24.14 4.43 10.85
N GLN A 562 -24.17 4.65 12.17
CA GLN A 562 -23.22 4.05 13.11
C GLN A 562 -23.33 2.50 13.20
N PHE A 563 -24.50 1.93 12.92
CA PHE A 563 -24.76 0.49 13.02
C PHE A 563 -24.85 -0.21 11.67
N PHE A 564 -25.28 0.49 10.63
CA PHE A 564 -25.55 -0.08 9.34
C PHE A 564 -25.04 0.82 8.21
N SER A 565 -24.44 0.20 7.19
CA SER A 565 -24.14 0.90 5.94
C SER A 565 -24.48 0.02 4.75
N LEU A 566 -24.96 0.66 3.69
CA LEU A 566 -25.32 0.02 2.43
C LEU A 566 -24.89 0.91 1.27
N TRP A 567 -24.19 0.33 0.31
CA TRP A 567 -23.67 1.02 -0.86
C TRP A 567 -23.96 0.21 -2.11
N PHE A 568 -24.47 0.88 -3.12
CA PHE A 568 -24.64 0.33 -4.46
C PHE A 568 -23.72 1.06 -5.42
N ARG A 569 -23.09 0.34 -6.33
CA ARG A 569 -22.31 0.95 -7.40
C ARG A 569 -22.69 0.35 -8.73
N LEU A 570 -22.96 1.22 -9.70
CA LEU A 570 -23.08 0.89 -11.12
C LEU A 570 -21.92 1.53 -11.86
N THR A 571 -21.11 0.73 -12.52
CA THR A 571 -19.95 1.16 -13.32
C THR A 571 -20.15 0.78 -14.76
N GLY A 572 -20.06 1.75 -15.67
CA GLY A 572 -20.03 1.53 -17.11
C GLY A 572 -18.68 1.90 -17.70
N TYR A 573 -18.18 1.15 -18.67
CA TYR A 573 -16.91 1.45 -19.31
C TYR A 573 -16.82 1.00 -20.75
N SER A 574 -16.02 1.75 -21.53
CA SER A 574 -15.63 1.43 -22.89
C SER A 574 -14.14 1.72 -23.04
N VAL A 575 -13.35 0.65 -23.04
CA VAL A 575 -11.88 0.69 -23.01
C VAL A 575 -11.37 -0.25 -24.09
N PRO A 576 -10.96 0.23 -25.27
CA PRO A 576 -10.72 -0.60 -26.45
C PRO A 576 -9.61 -1.64 -26.29
N SER A 577 -8.51 -1.31 -25.58
CA SER A 577 -7.36 -2.20 -25.44
C SER A 577 -6.87 -2.32 -23.98
N TRP A 578 -6.00 -3.31 -23.73
CA TRP A 578 -5.34 -3.46 -22.44
C TRP A 578 -4.40 -2.28 -22.11
N ASP A 579 -3.80 -1.66 -23.12
CA ASP A 579 -2.93 -0.50 -22.93
C ASP A 579 -3.71 0.71 -22.41
N ASP A 580 -4.99 0.82 -22.80
CA ASP A 580 -5.91 1.89 -22.39
C ASP A 580 -6.63 1.58 -21.06
N ARG A 581 -6.30 0.47 -20.37
CA ARG A 581 -7.01 0.04 -19.16
C ARG A 581 -7.13 1.14 -18.11
N ILE A 582 -8.31 1.24 -17.50
CA ILE A 582 -8.61 2.17 -16.42
C ILE A 582 -8.79 1.37 -15.14
N SER A 583 -8.03 1.72 -14.10
CA SER A 583 -8.15 1.11 -12.78
C SER A 583 -8.94 2.03 -11.86
N THR A 584 -9.93 1.47 -11.15
CA THR A 584 -10.73 2.20 -10.17
C THR A 584 -10.81 1.43 -8.88
N TRP A 585 -10.63 2.13 -7.77
CA TRP A 585 -10.91 1.53 -6.48
C TRP A 585 -12.42 1.27 -6.32
N GLU A 586 -12.76 0.09 -5.83
CA GLU A 586 -14.12 -0.29 -5.49
C GLU A 586 -14.23 -0.58 -4.00
N ARG A 587 -15.35 -0.16 -3.41
CA ARG A 587 -15.64 -0.45 -2.01
C ARG A 587 -15.77 -1.95 -1.81
N ASP A 588 -15.08 -2.47 -0.78
CA ASP A 588 -15.03 -3.90 -0.48
C ASP A 588 -15.23 -4.15 1.02
N ILE A 589 -15.32 -5.42 1.39
CA ILE A 589 -15.33 -5.83 2.79
C ILE A 589 -13.98 -5.46 3.44
N PRO A 590 -13.95 -5.14 4.75
CA PRO A 590 -12.70 -4.82 5.44
C PRO A 590 -11.65 -5.94 5.30
N GLY A 591 -10.38 -5.57 5.05
CA GLY A 591 -9.32 -6.54 4.79
C GLY A 591 -9.34 -7.16 3.40
N SER A 592 -10.10 -6.58 2.48
CA SER A 592 -10.03 -6.83 1.04
C SER A 592 -9.91 -5.50 0.33
N PHE A 593 -9.04 -5.44 -0.67
CA PHE A 593 -8.77 -4.22 -1.43
C PHE A 593 -8.94 -4.52 -2.92
N THR A 594 -9.98 -3.96 -3.52
CA THR A 594 -10.35 -4.26 -4.90
C THR A 594 -10.10 -3.04 -5.78
N VAL A 595 -9.15 -3.17 -6.71
CA VAL A 595 -8.82 -2.18 -7.75
C VAL A 595 -8.80 -2.87 -9.11
N PRO A 596 -9.97 -3.20 -9.68
CA PRO A 596 -10.02 -3.88 -10.97
C PRO A 596 -9.49 -2.99 -12.09
N ALA A 597 -8.66 -3.58 -12.95
CA ALA A 597 -8.26 -2.98 -14.21
C ALA A 597 -9.31 -3.30 -15.28
N ARG A 598 -10.09 -2.30 -15.68
CA ARG A 598 -11.18 -2.44 -16.65
C ARG A 598 -10.67 -2.25 -18.07
N TYR A 599 -10.98 -3.21 -18.95
CA TYR A 599 -10.80 -3.13 -20.41
C TYR A 599 -11.85 -3.96 -21.14
N GLY A 600 -12.13 -3.62 -22.39
CA GLY A 600 -13.31 -4.08 -23.13
C GLY A 600 -14.47 -3.10 -22.96
N LYS A 601 -15.68 -3.55 -23.28
CA LYS A 601 -16.94 -2.82 -23.04
C LYS A 601 -17.74 -3.58 -22.01
N GLY A 602 -18.25 -2.91 -20.98
CA GLY A 602 -18.99 -3.63 -19.94
C GLY A 602 -19.68 -2.76 -18.92
N LEU A 603 -20.47 -3.48 -18.12
CA LEU A 603 -21.17 -2.97 -16.95
C LEU A 603 -20.78 -3.81 -15.74
N ALA A 604 -20.55 -3.17 -14.61
CA ALA A 604 -20.30 -3.81 -13.34
C ALA A 604 -21.25 -3.25 -12.28
N LEU A 605 -21.91 -4.16 -11.58
CA LEU A 605 -22.78 -3.88 -10.44
C LEU A 605 -22.11 -4.36 -9.17
N SER A 606 -22.11 -3.58 -8.10
CA SER A 606 -21.71 -4.06 -6.79
C SER A 606 -22.59 -3.49 -5.70
N CYS A 607 -22.86 -4.33 -4.69
CA CYS A 607 -23.57 -3.99 -3.47
C CYS A 607 -22.69 -4.37 -2.29
N THR A 608 -22.43 -3.43 -1.39
CA THR A 608 -21.62 -3.66 -0.18
C THR A 608 -22.43 -3.24 1.03
N SER A 609 -22.55 -4.13 2.01
CA SER A 609 -23.27 -3.88 3.26
C SER A 609 -22.38 -4.17 4.47
N SER A 610 -22.61 -3.44 5.55
CA SER A 610 -21.96 -3.63 6.84
C SER A 610 -22.98 -3.46 7.96
N LEU A 611 -23.04 -4.43 8.88
CA LEU A 611 -23.88 -4.41 10.06
C LEU A 611 -22.99 -4.53 11.29
N THR A 612 -23.12 -3.62 12.23
CA THR A 612 -22.40 -3.63 13.51
C THR A 612 -23.40 -3.78 14.65
N ILE A 613 -23.21 -4.80 15.47
CA ILE A 613 -24.01 -5.05 16.68
C ILE A 613 -23.07 -4.98 17.86
N GLN A 614 -23.35 -4.09 18.80
CA GLN A 614 -22.59 -3.97 20.04
C GLN A 614 -23.41 -4.46 21.22
N ARG A 615 -22.88 -5.43 21.97
CA ARG A 615 -23.53 -5.99 23.13
C ARG A 615 -22.53 -6.06 24.29
N LYS A 616 -22.68 -5.16 25.26
CA LYS A 616 -21.74 -4.99 26.39
C LYS A 616 -20.30 -4.73 25.89
N ARG A 617 -19.38 -5.70 26.10
CA ARG A 617 -17.97 -5.63 25.66
C ARG A 617 -17.74 -6.27 24.30
N LEU A 618 -18.73 -7.00 23.75
CA LEU A 618 -18.62 -7.68 22.47
C LEU A 618 -19.15 -6.80 21.35
N ARG A 619 -18.36 -6.67 20.30
CA ARG A 619 -18.73 -5.99 19.07
C ARG A 619 -18.68 -6.98 17.91
N HIS A 620 -19.83 -7.23 17.30
CA HIS A 620 -19.97 -8.10 16.14
C HIS A 620 -20.12 -7.24 14.89
N ARG A 621 -19.37 -7.55 13.84
CA ARG A 621 -19.53 -6.95 12.52
C ARG A 621 -19.73 -8.01 11.47
N LEU A 622 -20.78 -7.86 10.70
CA LEU A 622 -21.05 -8.65 9.51
C LEU A 622 -20.91 -7.76 8.29
N ASN A 623 -20.06 -8.13 7.36
CA ASN A 623 -19.85 -7.42 6.12
C ASN A 623 -20.13 -8.36 4.96
N ALA A 624 -20.78 -7.85 3.91
CA ALA A 624 -21.08 -8.60 2.70
C ALA A 624 -20.82 -7.73 1.47
N ARG A 625 -20.29 -8.32 0.41
CA ARG A 625 -20.20 -7.72 -0.91
C ARG A 625 -20.69 -8.72 -1.94
N LEU A 626 -21.63 -8.27 -2.76
CA LEU A 626 -22.08 -8.95 -3.96
C LEU A 626 -21.65 -8.12 -5.16
N SER A 627 -20.98 -8.71 -6.13
CA SER A 627 -20.66 -8.05 -7.39
C SER A 627 -20.99 -8.92 -8.60
N TYR A 628 -21.37 -8.27 -9.68
CA TYR A 628 -21.71 -8.91 -10.94
C TYR A 628 -21.17 -8.07 -12.09
N ASP A 629 -20.17 -8.61 -12.79
CA ASP A 629 -19.52 -7.96 -13.91
C ASP A 629 -19.96 -8.64 -15.22
N VAL A 630 -20.40 -7.86 -16.18
CA VAL A 630 -20.71 -8.30 -17.54
C VAL A 630 -19.88 -7.49 -18.52
N TYR A 631 -19.03 -8.15 -19.28
CA TYR A 631 -18.18 -7.44 -20.23
C TYR A 631 -17.89 -8.25 -21.49
N SER A 632 -17.68 -7.52 -22.57
CA SER A 632 -17.29 -8.08 -23.86
C SER A 632 -15.84 -7.74 -24.16
N ARG A 633 -15.07 -8.73 -24.58
CA ARG A 633 -13.69 -8.63 -25.05
C ARG A 633 -13.51 -9.51 -26.29
N LYS A 634 -12.97 -8.95 -27.37
CA LYS A 634 -12.70 -9.71 -28.61
C LYS A 634 -13.80 -10.73 -28.92
N GLU A 635 -15.04 -10.25 -29.04
CA GLU A 635 -16.23 -11.07 -29.40
C GLU A 635 -16.63 -12.12 -28.33
N THR A 636 -16.05 -12.08 -27.15
CA THR A 636 -16.44 -12.96 -26.04
C THR A 636 -17.16 -12.16 -24.97
N LEU A 637 -18.38 -12.57 -24.64
CA LEU A 637 -19.15 -12.02 -23.52
C LEU A 637 -18.82 -12.84 -22.27
N THR A 638 -18.31 -12.17 -21.23
CA THR A 638 -17.98 -12.78 -19.94
C THR A 638 -18.91 -12.24 -18.86
N ARG A 639 -19.40 -13.13 -18.02
CA ARG A 639 -20.21 -12.84 -16.82
C ARG A 639 -19.45 -13.35 -15.60
N LYS A 640 -19.25 -12.49 -14.61
CA LYS A 640 -18.45 -12.81 -13.40
C LYS A 640 -19.21 -12.40 -12.14
N PRO A 641 -19.99 -13.30 -11.52
CA PRO A 641 -20.51 -13.11 -10.18
C PRO A 641 -19.41 -13.30 -9.12
N GLU A 642 -19.44 -12.52 -8.06
CA GLU A 642 -18.58 -12.68 -6.89
C GLU A 642 -19.37 -12.34 -5.62
N LEU A 643 -19.27 -13.20 -4.61
CA LEU A 643 -19.81 -12.99 -3.27
C LEU A 643 -18.67 -13.05 -2.27
N LYS A 644 -18.58 -12.04 -1.43
CA LYS A 644 -17.65 -12.01 -0.28
C LYS A 644 -18.45 -11.81 1.00
N LEU A 645 -18.15 -12.61 2.02
CA LEU A 645 -18.75 -12.50 3.35
C LEU A 645 -17.62 -12.41 4.38
N GLN A 646 -17.82 -11.60 5.39
CA GLN A 646 -16.88 -11.46 6.49
C GLN A 646 -17.63 -11.27 7.80
N TYR A 647 -17.21 -12.02 8.79
CA TYR A 647 -17.62 -11.85 10.17
C TYR A 647 -16.42 -11.47 11.01
N ARG A 648 -16.59 -10.46 11.87
CA ARG A 648 -15.58 -10.04 12.84
C ARG A 648 -16.21 -9.89 14.21
N MET A 649 -15.54 -10.42 15.20
CA MET A 649 -15.87 -10.28 16.60
C MET A 649 -14.70 -9.61 17.32
N ASP A 650 -14.97 -8.52 18.03
CA ASP A 650 -14.02 -7.80 18.87
C ASP A 650 -14.52 -7.88 20.33
N PHE A 651 -13.57 -8.17 21.25
CA PHE A 651 -13.82 -8.32 22.69
C PHE A 651 -12.95 -7.35 23.47
#